data_ffdfac4c2eefe1fa842865194937f02c
#
_entry.id   ffdfac4c2eefe1fa842865194937f02c
#
_cell.length_a   1.000
_cell.length_b   1.000
_cell.length_c   1.000
_cell.angle_alpha   90.00
_cell.angle_beta   90.00
_cell.angle_gamma   90.00
#
_symmetry.space_group_name_H-M   'P 1'
#
loop_
_entity.id
_entity.type
_entity.pdbx_description
1 polymer ?
#
loop_
_entity_poly.entity_id
_entity_poly.type
_entity_poly.pdbx_seq_one_letter_code
_entity_poly.pdbx_strand_id
1 'polypeptide(L)'
;MAGIITKKLQVDIAQQFIDDVKSDENNYYVFTAKSTPWPDDNNPPTANQAISNYDHNVYNNILYGKEVTNNDIILMVPRYNWTNNTSYPAYDKDDSDIFNKQFFVYNSSNRGVYKVLESGSGNSVVLPSIVSTSSFKTSDGYVWKYMYTVGTTELSKFGSNNYIPVTSNSSVTSAATPGTIDTIKVNSGGTGWAAFNTGTLQAVVNSSVITISSNSSTNTNFYSNSAIYLKSGLGSSQYRTIISYDGPSRRAVLNDALDLKTNIVLTGITGTFSVNDTVTQNLVALSITSQSGYLQPGDTITQSNSGATATIITSNSSLLRVKPLTDDAFVLDKAIDAGRGTTLGNSTVTVNTTSNTVNAAANALFTTLYAVGDYIKVGSFFHRVTAVANNTRLTIAGPFDAAYTANAHYKINSGATVASVTNISASGTVEFADVNSSIISYDSSTGSFDLGEIITQSSSSTNGVVSFANSTKLVITSISGSGFVTSANIVGVTTNTYANVTAIAANPTITLSNTSGSFLFGVPLTSSSGGNSTMTSVSIIPNEQTEYIISPKVTITGDGVNAAAYSLVNTTTTAISSIVVFDKGTGYTEANVSVSANPNYGNGAVLTPSISPVTGHGSNVAFELGGNYTSITVTFSNTSIEQYNLPGSGSFRTAGIIKNPLYDNVYLTINSYDRTKLTLSGANTFTVGEVVYQANIATGIVVFSNTSLVELQGVKGTFDKTATNTTVIGLSSENTSTITNTSINEFTVVANSVVYQQNSGAFGRLISSNNTTLRLSNVEGVFSSGYIVYDPVSNAYANVTAVKTANNTKTLTFGYFNQIARVTLSQKTGNFTAGESLQFITPIGTVIGSGLVYNANNDTDLLISGNTISFTTNELITQGSSANGILLFANSTYMKLTNVKGTFLNGANVVGVTSGANAAVGTVLGVISVADVDGILTESTDNIIKGLTSNAQGYAEYANSIIRPNLVRDTGSVLYTENISPATRTDVSTEAVNLIIKF
;
A
#
# COMPACT_ATOMS: atom_id res chain seq x y z
N MET A 1 7.26 29.57 35.01
CA MET A 1 7.43 28.19 34.45
C MET A 1 7.80 28.36 33.00
N ALA A 2 8.91 27.78 32.59
CA ALA A 2 9.25 27.74 31.17
C ALA A 2 8.35 26.72 30.47
N GLY A 3 7.59 27.13 29.45
CA GLY A 3 6.85 26.22 28.57
C GLY A 3 7.81 25.40 27.71
N ILE A 4 7.40 24.21 27.30
CA ILE A 4 8.15 23.35 26.40
C ILE A 4 7.35 23.14 25.12
N ILE A 5 7.98 23.32 23.97
CA ILE A 5 7.42 22.92 22.68
C ILE A 5 7.76 21.44 22.49
N THR A 6 6.75 20.58 22.54
CA THR A 6 6.96 19.13 22.39
C THR A 6 7.41 18.77 20.98
N LYS A 7 8.18 17.69 20.84
CA LYS A 7 8.58 17.17 19.53
C LYS A 7 7.36 16.87 18.65
N LYS A 8 6.28 16.38 19.25
CA LYS A 8 5.02 16.12 18.54
C LYS A 8 4.48 17.38 17.86
N LEU A 9 4.41 18.51 18.60
CA LEU A 9 3.95 19.77 18.02
C LEU A 9 4.88 20.23 16.88
N GLN A 10 6.19 20.07 17.04
CA GLN A 10 7.15 20.42 15.98
C GLN A 10 6.93 19.58 14.71
N VAL A 11 6.70 18.25 14.85
CA VAL A 11 6.40 17.37 13.72
C VAL A 11 5.03 17.71 13.09
N ASP A 12 4.03 18.01 13.92
CA ASP A 12 2.70 18.42 13.45
C ASP A 12 2.77 19.74 12.66
N ILE A 13 3.56 20.71 13.11
CA ILE A 13 3.79 21.97 12.40
C ILE A 13 4.51 21.70 11.05
N ALA A 14 5.53 20.86 11.04
CA ALA A 14 6.22 20.47 9.81
C ALA A 14 5.26 19.79 8.81
N GLN A 15 4.38 18.92 9.31
CA GLN A 15 3.38 18.25 8.47
C GLN A 15 2.32 19.25 7.97
N GLN A 16 1.82 20.13 8.83
CA GLN A 16 0.88 21.20 8.42
C GLN A 16 1.47 22.11 7.35
N PHE A 17 2.76 22.44 7.47
CA PHE A 17 3.42 23.21 6.43
C PHE A 17 3.47 22.46 5.09
N ILE A 18 3.76 21.16 5.10
CA ILE A 18 3.72 20.32 3.89
C ILE A 18 2.29 20.27 3.32
N ASP A 19 1.30 20.07 4.17
CA ASP A 19 -0.10 19.99 3.75
C ASP A 19 -0.58 21.33 3.17
N ASP A 20 -0.17 22.45 3.76
CA ASP A 20 -0.46 23.80 3.24
C ASP A 20 0.22 24.06 1.88
N VAL A 21 1.47 23.62 1.71
CA VAL A 21 2.18 23.68 0.41
C VAL A 21 1.51 22.78 -0.64
N LYS A 22 0.96 21.64 -0.23
CA LYS A 22 0.28 20.70 -1.12
C LYS A 22 -1.18 21.06 -1.40
N SER A 23 -1.74 21.98 -0.64
CA SER A 23 -3.09 22.47 -0.86
C SER A 23 -3.14 23.42 -2.06
N ASP A 24 -4.29 23.46 -2.74
CA ASP A 24 -4.52 24.41 -3.83
C ASP A 24 -4.88 25.82 -3.31
N GLU A 25 -4.90 26.03 -1.98
CA GLU A 25 -5.30 27.31 -1.37
C GLU A 25 -4.14 28.30 -1.30
N ASN A 26 -2.90 27.81 -1.22
CA ASN A 26 -1.71 28.63 -1.08
C ASN A 26 -0.64 28.28 -2.10
N ASN A 27 0.04 29.28 -2.61
CA ASN A 27 1.15 29.11 -3.54
C ASN A 27 2.47 29.46 -2.86
N TYR A 28 3.41 28.55 -2.90
CA TYR A 28 4.74 28.71 -2.34
C TYR A 28 5.78 28.72 -3.45
N TYR A 29 6.73 29.65 -3.34
CA TYR A 29 7.83 29.73 -4.29
C TYR A 29 9.17 29.71 -3.55
N VAL A 30 10.08 28.88 -4.03
CA VAL A 30 11.50 29.05 -3.70
C VAL A 30 12.06 30.14 -4.58
N PHE A 31 12.65 31.13 -3.96
CA PHE A 31 13.27 32.24 -4.69
C PHE A 31 14.77 32.30 -4.45
N THR A 32 15.47 32.90 -5.39
CA THR A 32 16.87 33.32 -5.27
C THR A 32 16.97 34.82 -5.27
N ALA A 33 17.92 35.36 -4.49
CA ALA A 33 18.06 36.81 -4.33
C ALA A 33 19.53 37.22 -4.22
N LYS A 34 19.75 38.53 -4.27
CA LYS A 34 21.02 39.25 -4.03
C LYS A 34 22.11 38.86 -5.04
N SER A 35 22.15 39.60 -6.15
CA SER A 35 23.22 39.51 -7.14
C SER A 35 24.52 40.22 -6.72
N THR A 36 24.43 41.21 -5.86
CA THR A 36 25.60 41.99 -5.41
C THR A 36 26.42 41.23 -4.37
N PRO A 37 27.77 41.31 -4.41
CA PRO A 37 28.64 40.64 -3.45
C PRO A 37 28.33 40.96 -1.99
N TRP A 38 28.59 40.00 -1.11
CA TRP A 38 28.74 40.26 0.31
C TRP A 38 30.06 40.99 0.58
N PRO A 39 30.23 41.60 1.73
CA PRO A 39 31.53 42.13 2.14
C PRO A 39 32.62 41.03 2.11
N ASP A 40 32.26 39.82 2.42
CA ASP A 40 33.05 38.59 2.23
C ASP A 40 32.16 37.49 1.69
N ASP A 41 32.27 37.12 0.43
CA ASP A 41 31.47 36.08 -0.24
C ASP A 41 31.78 34.68 0.29
N ASN A 42 32.92 34.42 0.93
CA ASN A 42 33.29 33.15 1.53
C ASN A 42 32.68 32.98 2.94
N ASN A 43 32.27 34.09 3.56
CA ASN A 43 31.68 34.08 4.89
C ASN A 43 30.44 34.99 4.90
N PRO A 44 29.35 34.55 4.26
CA PRO A 44 28.14 35.37 4.18
C PRO A 44 27.56 35.66 5.58
N PRO A 45 26.99 36.84 5.81
CA PRO A 45 26.41 37.17 7.10
C PRO A 45 25.21 36.25 7.38
N THR A 46 25.00 35.90 8.65
CA THR A 46 23.80 35.17 9.07
C THR A 46 22.56 35.99 8.74
N ALA A 47 21.54 35.37 8.19
CA ALA A 47 20.24 36.00 7.97
C ALA A 47 19.67 36.47 9.32
N ASN A 48 19.06 37.65 9.36
CA ASN A 48 18.51 38.23 10.57
C ASN A 48 16.99 38.38 10.48
N GLN A 49 16.33 38.52 11.63
CA GLN A 49 14.86 38.60 11.73
C GLN A 49 14.32 40.05 11.78
N ALA A 50 15.11 41.04 11.44
CA ALA A 50 14.61 42.41 11.39
C ALA A 50 13.58 42.55 10.26
N ILE A 51 12.42 43.15 10.55
CA ILE A 51 11.33 43.37 9.59
C ILE A 51 11.86 44.08 8.35
N SER A 52 12.70 45.12 8.52
CA SER A 52 13.32 45.81 7.40
C SER A 52 14.18 44.92 6.49
N ASN A 53 14.68 43.79 7.01
CA ASN A 53 15.43 42.85 6.20
C ASN A 53 14.52 42.11 5.21
N TYR A 54 13.34 41.73 5.66
CA TYR A 54 12.38 40.99 4.80
C TYR A 54 11.68 41.95 3.84
N ASP A 55 11.17 43.07 4.34
CA ASP A 55 10.34 43.98 3.57
C ASP A 55 11.14 44.82 2.57
N HIS A 56 12.41 45.10 2.85
CA HIS A 56 13.21 45.93 1.98
C HIS A 56 14.42 45.24 1.39
N ASN A 57 15.26 44.59 2.21
CA ASN A 57 16.52 44.06 1.71
C ASN A 57 16.34 42.74 0.93
N VAL A 58 15.57 41.80 1.45
CA VAL A 58 15.36 40.53 0.79
C VAL A 58 14.42 40.68 -0.39
N TYR A 59 13.26 41.28 -0.14
CA TYR A 59 12.21 41.42 -1.14
C TYR A 59 12.69 42.19 -2.38
N ASN A 60 13.36 43.33 -2.19
CA ASN A 60 13.88 44.14 -3.30
C ASN A 60 15.03 43.47 -4.06
N ASN A 61 15.64 42.43 -3.51
CA ASN A 61 16.75 41.72 -4.15
C ASN A 61 16.35 40.36 -4.73
N ILE A 62 15.07 39.99 -4.70
CA ILE A 62 14.59 38.74 -5.31
C ILE A 62 14.85 38.81 -6.83
N LEU A 63 15.47 37.77 -7.37
CA LEU A 63 15.82 37.67 -8.78
C LEU A 63 14.80 36.84 -9.55
N TYR A 64 14.57 35.61 -9.10
CA TYR A 64 13.61 34.70 -9.70
C TYR A 64 13.17 33.66 -8.66
N GLY A 65 12.05 33.03 -8.91
CA GLY A 65 11.52 31.98 -8.06
C GLY A 65 10.79 30.92 -8.85
N LYS A 66 10.65 29.77 -8.25
CA LYS A 66 9.92 28.64 -8.82
C LYS A 66 8.89 28.14 -7.83
N GLU A 67 7.69 27.88 -8.31
CA GLU A 67 6.61 27.33 -7.51
C GLU A 67 6.97 25.95 -6.98
N VAL A 68 6.69 25.73 -5.71
CA VAL A 68 6.86 24.44 -5.03
C VAL A 68 5.64 23.59 -5.33
N THR A 69 5.86 22.46 -5.95
CA THR A 69 4.78 21.50 -6.25
C THR A 69 4.71 20.42 -5.20
N ASN A 70 3.65 19.62 -5.24
CA ASN A 70 3.46 18.46 -4.37
C ASN A 70 4.66 17.49 -4.36
N ASN A 71 5.42 17.43 -5.45
CA ASN A 71 6.58 16.57 -5.60
C ASN A 71 7.90 17.22 -5.17
N ASP A 72 7.87 18.48 -4.75
CA ASP A 72 9.06 19.26 -4.40
C ASP A 72 9.29 19.41 -2.90
N ILE A 73 8.40 18.84 -2.08
CA ILE A 73 8.46 18.93 -0.62
C ILE A 73 8.24 17.58 0.03
N ILE A 74 9.04 17.29 1.07
CA ILE A 74 8.95 16.04 1.84
C ILE A 74 9.42 16.26 3.29
N LEU A 75 8.91 15.43 4.21
CA LEU A 75 9.42 15.33 5.58
C LEU A 75 10.78 14.66 5.63
N MET A 76 11.63 15.10 6.54
CA MET A 76 12.99 14.58 6.72
C MET A 76 13.24 14.18 8.17
N VAL A 77 14.11 13.21 8.35
CA VAL A 77 14.71 12.85 9.64
C VAL A 77 16.24 12.90 9.56
N PRO A 78 16.93 13.03 10.68
CA PRO A 78 18.39 12.93 10.69
C PRO A 78 18.87 11.63 10.08
N ARG A 79 19.99 11.67 9.37
CA ARG A 79 20.60 10.50 8.75
C ARG A 79 21.65 9.92 9.67
N TYR A 80 21.36 8.80 10.30
CA TYR A 80 22.29 8.04 11.12
C TYR A 80 22.71 6.76 10.40
N ASN A 81 23.79 6.81 9.64
CA ASN A 81 24.30 5.60 8.98
C ASN A 81 24.72 4.58 10.04
N TRP A 82 24.30 3.32 9.86
CA TRP A 82 24.82 2.25 10.69
C TRP A 82 26.33 2.11 10.50
N THR A 83 27.05 2.00 11.59
CA THR A 83 28.50 1.78 11.62
C THR A 83 28.84 0.57 12.48
N ASN A 84 29.75 -0.25 11.99
CA ASN A 84 30.20 -1.42 12.70
C ASN A 84 30.89 -1.04 14.03
N ASN A 85 30.69 -1.87 15.05
CA ASN A 85 31.27 -1.69 16.39
C ASN A 85 30.83 -0.39 17.09
N THR A 86 29.56 -0.02 16.90
CA THR A 86 28.96 1.18 17.51
C THR A 86 27.81 0.78 18.44
N SER A 87 27.72 1.43 19.60
CA SER A 87 26.59 1.23 20.53
C SER A 87 25.43 2.16 20.15
N TYR A 88 24.26 1.58 20.01
CA TYR A 88 23.01 2.30 19.72
C TYR A 88 22.06 2.16 20.91
N PRO A 89 21.56 3.26 21.50
CA PRO A 89 20.58 3.21 22.58
C PRO A 89 19.24 2.67 22.05
N ALA A 90 18.53 1.93 22.90
CA ALA A 90 17.16 1.50 22.58
C ALA A 90 16.19 2.69 22.67
N TYR A 91 15.12 2.60 21.90
CA TYR A 91 13.98 3.48 22.06
C TYR A 91 13.38 3.30 23.46
N ASP A 92 13.16 4.42 24.15
CA ASP A 92 12.51 4.47 25.43
C ASP A 92 11.50 5.63 25.42
N LYS A 93 10.22 5.31 25.63
CA LYS A 93 9.14 6.31 25.61
C LYS A 93 9.24 7.32 26.77
N ASP A 94 9.92 6.95 27.84
CA ASP A 94 10.07 7.75 29.06
C ASP A 94 11.36 8.59 29.06
N ASP A 95 12.21 8.41 28.05
CA ASP A 95 13.44 9.18 27.87
C ASP A 95 13.14 10.53 27.20
N SER A 96 13.14 11.62 27.98
CA SER A 96 12.87 12.98 27.48
C SER A 96 13.89 13.49 26.46
N ASP A 97 15.05 12.84 26.35
CA ASP A 97 16.15 13.22 25.45
C ASP A 97 16.32 12.24 24.26
N ILE A 98 15.36 11.36 24.05
CA ILE A 98 15.47 10.27 23.05
C ILE A 98 15.75 10.81 21.65
N PHE A 99 15.12 11.91 21.23
CA PHE A 99 15.27 12.49 19.90
C PHE A 99 16.63 13.16 19.63
N ASN A 100 17.49 13.30 20.64
CA ASN A 100 18.88 13.75 20.50
C ASN A 100 19.86 12.55 20.46
N LYS A 101 19.35 11.30 20.51
CA LYS A 101 20.13 10.06 20.50
C LYS A 101 19.98 9.33 19.18
N GLN A 102 20.98 8.50 18.85
CA GLN A 102 20.94 7.66 17.63
C GLN A 102 20.25 6.33 17.93
N PHE A 103 18.95 6.36 18.22
CA PHE A 103 18.14 5.17 18.51
C PHE A 103 17.55 4.50 17.27
N PHE A 104 17.90 5.00 16.10
CA PHE A 104 17.60 4.36 14.80
C PHE A 104 18.78 4.52 13.86
N VAL A 105 18.86 3.67 12.84
CA VAL A 105 19.94 3.68 11.87
C VAL A 105 19.42 3.56 10.44
N TYR A 106 20.20 4.10 9.52
CA TYR A 106 20.00 3.94 8.08
C TYR A 106 21.02 2.94 7.53
N ASN A 107 20.53 1.89 6.86
CA ASN A 107 21.34 0.93 6.12
C ASN A 107 21.46 1.40 4.66
N SER A 108 22.64 1.85 4.26
CA SER A 108 22.88 2.37 2.92
C SER A 108 22.81 1.30 1.81
N SER A 109 22.98 0.01 2.15
CA SER A 109 22.97 -1.07 1.17
C SER A 109 21.56 -1.40 0.66
N ASN A 110 20.57 -1.40 1.54
CA ASN A 110 19.16 -1.66 1.19
C ASN A 110 18.25 -0.43 1.35
N ARG A 111 18.81 0.72 1.75
CA ARG A 111 18.10 1.97 2.06
C ARG A 111 17.04 1.84 3.16
N GLY A 112 17.12 0.78 3.98
CA GLY A 112 16.22 0.55 5.10
C GLY A 112 16.53 1.41 6.31
N VAL A 113 15.49 1.86 7.01
CA VAL A 113 15.58 2.56 8.29
C VAL A 113 15.12 1.63 9.40
N TYR A 114 15.93 1.46 10.43
CA TYR A 114 15.72 0.49 11.50
C TYR A 114 15.80 1.17 12.85
N LYS A 115 14.76 1.01 13.69
CA LYS A 115 14.70 1.51 15.06
C LYS A 115 15.18 0.44 16.04
N VAL A 116 15.98 0.80 17.03
CA VAL A 116 16.44 -0.08 18.10
C VAL A 116 15.36 -0.22 19.15
N LEU A 117 14.86 -1.42 19.40
CA LEU A 117 13.93 -1.72 20.49
C LEU A 117 14.62 -2.25 21.74
N GLU A 118 15.75 -2.94 21.56
CA GLU A 118 16.60 -3.42 22.65
C GLU A 118 18.06 -3.35 22.21
N SER A 119 18.90 -2.74 23.04
CA SER A 119 20.34 -2.71 22.82
C SER A 119 20.95 -4.05 23.19
N GLY A 120 21.92 -4.53 22.41
CA GLY A 120 22.72 -5.71 22.77
C GLY A 120 23.57 -5.50 24.01
N SER A 121 24.23 -6.53 24.47
CA SER A 121 25.16 -6.47 25.60
C SER A 121 26.47 -5.74 25.30
N GLY A 122 26.73 -5.43 24.03
CA GLY A 122 27.91 -4.72 23.53
C GLY A 122 27.58 -3.85 22.32
N ASN A 123 28.58 -3.46 21.56
CA ASN A 123 28.44 -2.69 20.35
C ASN A 123 27.79 -3.54 19.26
N SER A 124 27.00 -2.89 18.38
CA SER A 124 26.41 -3.56 17.22
C SER A 124 27.48 -3.88 16.17
N VAL A 125 27.54 -5.15 15.79
CA VAL A 125 28.49 -5.68 14.79
C VAL A 125 27.76 -6.35 13.62
N VAL A 126 26.45 -6.43 13.66
CA VAL A 126 25.59 -7.02 12.62
C VAL A 126 24.68 -5.97 12.03
N LEU A 127 24.87 -5.68 10.75
CA LEU A 127 24.07 -4.71 10.01
C LEU A 127 22.59 -5.18 9.93
N PRO A 128 21.60 -4.43 10.46
CA PRO A 128 20.20 -4.80 10.30
C PRO A 128 19.78 -4.68 8.82
N SER A 129 19.23 -5.75 8.26
CA SER A 129 18.86 -5.81 6.83
C SER A 129 17.50 -6.45 6.54
N ILE A 130 16.88 -7.06 7.55
CA ILE A 130 15.59 -7.77 7.39
C ILE A 130 14.46 -6.77 7.22
N VAL A 131 13.67 -6.94 6.15
CA VAL A 131 12.45 -6.17 5.88
C VAL A 131 11.27 -6.99 6.39
N SER A 132 10.74 -6.62 7.55
CA SER A 132 9.66 -7.34 8.22
C SER A 132 8.74 -6.36 8.97
N THR A 133 7.46 -6.67 9.04
CA THR A 133 6.51 -5.94 9.90
C THR A 133 6.71 -6.27 11.39
N SER A 134 7.35 -7.39 11.70
CA SER A 134 7.71 -7.78 13.07
C SER A 134 9.11 -7.31 13.43
N SER A 135 9.36 -7.11 14.73
CA SER A 135 10.71 -6.91 15.26
C SER A 135 11.55 -8.19 15.10
N PHE A 136 12.86 -8.04 14.95
CA PHE A 136 13.79 -9.17 14.81
C PHE A 136 15.06 -8.93 15.63
N LYS A 137 15.68 -10.02 16.04
CA LYS A 137 16.93 -9.98 16.83
C LYS A 137 18.10 -10.37 15.93
N THR A 138 19.20 -9.59 15.99
CA THR A 138 20.47 -9.92 15.36
C THR A 138 21.36 -10.72 16.30
N SER A 139 22.37 -11.42 15.77
CA SER A 139 23.24 -12.31 16.57
C SER A 139 24.10 -11.55 17.60
N ASP A 140 24.28 -10.25 17.45
CA ASP A 140 24.92 -9.35 18.43
C ASP A 140 24.00 -8.93 19.58
N GLY A 141 22.76 -9.44 19.59
CA GLY A 141 21.79 -9.25 20.66
C GLY A 141 20.87 -8.03 20.53
N TYR A 142 21.07 -7.19 19.52
CA TYR A 142 20.18 -6.06 19.26
C TYR A 142 18.83 -6.54 18.73
N VAL A 143 17.75 -5.90 19.17
CA VAL A 143 16.40 -6.08 18.60
C VAL A 143 16.03 -4.84 17.81
N TRP A 144 15.71 -5.06 16.55
CA TRP A 144 15.43 -4.03 15.56
C TRP A 144 13.98 -4.07 15.10
N LYS A 145 13.43 -2.91 14.81
CA LYS A 145 12.16 -2.74 14.10
C LYS A 145 12.44 -2.05 12.78
N TYR A 146 12.13 -2.71 11.68
CA TYR A 146 12.12 -2.08 10.36
C TYR A 146 11.00 -1.03 10.30
N MET A 147 11.32 0.19 9.85
CA MET A 147 10.40 1.32 9.77
C MET A 147 9.94 1.57 8.34
N TYR A 148 10.88 1.76 7.43
CA TYR A 148 10.60 1.97 6.00
C TYR A 148 11.89 1.84 5.17
N THR A 149 11.70 1.78 3.83
CA THR A 149 12.81 1.90 2.88
C THR A 149 12.71 3.23 2.15
N VAL A 150 13.80 3.98 2.12
CA VAL A 150 13.87 5.25 1.39
C VAL A 150 13.87 4.97 -0.11
N GLY A 151 12.93 5.56 -0.85
CA GLY A 151 12.89 5.45 -2.31
C GLY A 151 14.14 6.04 -2.98
N THR A 152 14.54 5.48 -4.11
CA THR A 152 15.71 6.00 -4.86
C THR A 152 15.50 7.41 -5.36
N THR A 153 14.32 7.70 -5.85
CA THR A 153 13.95 9.03 -6.37
C THR A 153 13.97 10.07 -5.26
N GLU A 154 13.34 9.76 -4.11
CA GLU A 154 13.27 10.64 -2.94
C GLU A 154 14.66 10.88 -2.34
N LEU A 155 15.47 9.80 -2.24
CA LEU A 155 16.83 9.93 -1.73
C LEU A 155 17.70 10.78 -2.65
N SER A 156 17.59 10.61 -3.97
CA SER A 156 18.34 11.40 -4.96
C SER A 156 17.91 12.87 -4.98
N LYS A 157 16.61 13.14 -4.79
CA LYS A 157 16.08 14.50 -4.86
C LYS A 157 16.25 15.28 -3.57
N PHE A 158 15.99 14.65 -2.41
CA PHE A 158 15.91 15.31 -1.11
C PHE A 158 17.01 14.90 -0.14
N GLY A 159 17.63 13.73 -0.36
CA GLY A 159 18.62 13.19 0.57
C GLY A 159 19.88 14.04 0.65
N SER A 160 20.47 14.10 1.85
CA SER A 160 21.75 14.75 2.09
C SER A 160 22.64 13.86 2.95
N ASN A 161 23.84 14.34 3.27
CA ASN A 161 24.72 13.65 4.22
C ASN A 161 24.14 13.62 5.64
N ASN A 162 23.28 14.57 5.98
CA ASN A 162 22.78 14.76 7.34
C ASN A 162 21.30 14.40 7.49
N TYR A 163 20.55 14.26 6.40
CA TYR A 163 19.09 14.03 6.44
C TYR A 163 18.66 13.04 5.37
N ILE A 164 17.64 12.26 5.68
CA ILE A 164 16.95 11.34 4.77
C ILE A 164 15.46 11.60 4.75
N PRO A 165 14.81 11.44 3.57
CA PRO A 165 13.36 11.61 3.45
C PRO A 165 12.60 10.52 4.20
N VAL A 166 11.46 10.90 4.77
CA VAL A 166 10.50 9.99 5.39
C VAL A 166 9.51 9.55 4.34
N THR A 167 9.42 8.23 4.13
CA THR A 167 8.42 7.62 3.26
C THR A 167 7.54 6.70 4.09
N SER A 168 6.25 6.66 3.81
CA SER A 168 5.33 5.73 4.47
C SER A 168 5.48 4.33 3.90
N ASN A 169 5.37 3.32 4.78
CA ASN A 169 5.25 1.92 4.39
C ASN A 169 3.91 1.39 4.89
N SER A 170 2.97 1.17 3.98
CA SER A 170 1.60 0.77 4.31
C SER A 170 1.53 -0.54 5.09
N SER A 171 2.40 -1.50 4.78
CA SER A 171 2.44 -2.78 5.50
C SER A 171 2.89 -2.60 6.96
N VAL A 172 3.90 -1.74 7.21
CA VAL A 172 4.37 -1.45 8.58
C VAL A 172 3.32 -0.65 9.34
N THR A 173 2.69 0.34 8.70
CA THR A 173 1.64 1.15 9.31
C THR A 173 0.40 0.32 9.67
N SER A 174 -0.03 -0.59 8.77
CA SER A 174 -1.19 -1.46 9.02
C SER A 174 -0.92 -2.52 10.09
N ALA A 175 0.33 -2.94 10.26
CA ALA A 175 0.74 -3.89 11.30
C ALA A 175 1.03 -3.22 12.66
N ALA A 176 0.98 -1.90 12.74
CA ALA A 176 1.22 -1.17 13.99
C ALA A 176 0.07 -1.40 14.97
N THR A 177 0.41 -1.89 16.15
CA THR A 177 -0.56 -2.16 17.21
C THR A 177 -0.28 -1.25 18.40
N PRO A 178 -1.29 -0.52 18.90
CA PRO A 178 -1.12 0.40 20.03
C PRO A 178 -0.69 -0.32 21.31
N GLY A 179 0.27 0.24 22.01
CA GLY A 179 0.66 -0.20 23.35
C GLY A 179 1.08 -1.67 23.41
N THR A 180 1.89 -2.13 22.45
CA THR A 180 2.48 -3.49 22.51
C THR A 180 3.70 -3.52 23.41
N ILE A 181 3.96 -4.65 24.03
CA ILE A 181 5.23 -4.94 24.72
C ILE A 181 6.10 -5.71 23.73
N ASP A 182 7.03 -5.00 23.10
CA ASP A 182 7.85 -5.57 22.03
C ASP A 182 9.01 -6.41 22.54
N THR A 183 9.64 -5.98 23.62
CA THR A 183 10.76 -6.68 24.27
C THR A 183 10.68 -6.49 25.78
N ILE A 184 11.31 -7.39 26.52
CA ILE A 184 11.51 -7.28 27.97
C ILE A 184 13.00 -7.44 28.25
N LYS A 185 13.63 -6.34 28.60
CA LYS A 185 15.07 -6.31 28.93
C LYS A 185 15.32 -6.96 30.29
N VAL A 186 16.30 -7.84 30.34
CA VAL A 186 16.81 -8.42 31.59
C VAL A 186 17.91 -7.52 32.15
N ASN A 187 17.59 -6.71 33.18
CA ASN A 187 18.57 -5.86 33.88
C ASN A 187 19.40 -6.67 34.87
N SER A 188 18.76 -7.65 35.52
CA SER A 188 19.40 -8.65 36.37
C SER A 188 18.69 -9.99 36.17
N GLY A 189 19.42 -11.05 35.89
CA GLY A 189 18.84 -12.40 35.73
C GLY A 189 18.48 -13.10 37.04
N GLY A 190 18.87 -12.53 38.18
CA GLY A 190 18.73 -13.21 39.45
C GLY A 190 19.56 -14.48 39.57
N THR A 191 19.21 -15.37 40.50
CA THR A 191 19.92 -16.65 40.68
C THR A 191 19.00 -17.75 41.11
N GLY A 192 19.39 -19.02 40.95
CA GLY A 192 18.68 -20.18 41.48
C GLY A 192 17.43 -20.62 40.68
N TRP A 193 17.24 -20.12 39.47
CA TRP A 193 16.11 -20.49 38.59
C TRP A 193 16.29 -21.88 37.98
N ALA A 194 16.13 -22.95 38.81
CA ALA A 194 16.38 -24.33 38.40
C ALA A 194 15.20 -24.99 37.67
N ALA A 195 13.98 -24.47 37.79
CA ALA A 195 12.79 -25.07 37.18
C ALA A 195 12.66 -24.73 35.66
N PHE A 196 13.61 -25.24 34.89
CA PHE A 196 13.69 -25.06 33.43
C PHE A 196 13.84 -26.43 32.75
N ASN A 197 13.06 -26.67 31.70
CA ASN A 197 13.15 -27.88 30.89
C ASN A 197 12.69 -27.61 29.46
N THR A 198 13.27 -28.30 28.51
CA THR A 198 12.87 -28.27 27.12
C THR A 198 12.79 -29.71 26.56
N GLY A 199 11.89 -29.93 25.63
CA GLY A 199 11.73 -31.25 25.00
C GLY A 199 10.45 -31.30 24.20
N THR A 200 10.07 -32.50 23.77
CA THR A 200 8.78 -32.78 23.14
C THR A 200 7.84 -33.42 24.16
N LEU A 201 6.54 -33.22 23.99
CA LEU A 201 5.52 -33.93 24.76
C LEU A 201 5.68 -35.43 24.55
N GLN A 202 5.44 -36.23 25.56
CA GLN A 202 5.41 -37.68 25.44
C GLN A 202 3.98 -38.18 25.24
N ALA A 203 3.01 -37.49 25.84
CA ALA A 203 1.61 -37.75 25.62
C ALA A 203 0.75 -36.53 26.05
N VAL A 204 -0.38 -36.37 25.42
CA VAL A 204 -1.50 -35.56 25.91
C VAL A 204 -2.52 -36.53 26.45
N VAL A 205 -2.60 -36.63 27.79
CA VAL A 205 -3.49 -37.55 28.50
C VAL A 205 -4.94 -37.09 28.36
N ASN A 206 -5.14 -35.79 28.58
CA ASN A 206 -6.38 -35.04 28.30
C ASN A 206 -6.04 -33.56 28.17
N SER A 207 -7.03 -32.71 27.95
CA SER A 207 -6.80 -31.27 27.75
C SER A 207 -6.09 -30.57 28.91
N SER A 208 -6.12 -31.10 30.13
CA SER A 208 -5.48 -30.47 31.29
C SER A 208 -4.30 -31.26 31.85
N VAL A 209 -3.99 -32.44 31.32
CA VAL A 209 -2.91 -33.31 31.78
C VAL A 209 -2.03 -33.78 30.64
N ILE A 210 -0.76 -33.47 30.75
CA ILE A 210 0.27 -33.82 29.76
C ILE A 210 1.39 -34.64 30.39
N THR A 211 2.06 -35.44 29.60
CA THR A 211 3.30 -36.13 29.96
C THR A 211 4.45 -35.44 29.23
N ILE A 212 5.42 -34.90 29.93
CA ILE A 212 6.57 -34.23 29.40
C ILE A 212 7.75 -35.17 29.17
N SER A 213 8.80 -34.68 28.56
CA SER A 213 9.98 -35.48 28.16
C SER A 213 10.62 -36.23 29.33
N SER A 214 11.19 -37.39 29.04
CA SER A 214 11.89 -38.26 30.02
C SER A 214 13.12 -37.58 30.64
N ASN A 215 13.69 -36.55 30.04
CA ASN A 215 14.80 -35.77 30.60
C ASN A 215 14.39 -34.80 31.72
N SER A 216 13.08 -34.67 31.99
CA SER A 216 12.57 -33.80 33.02
C SER A 216 12.84 -34.37 34.42
N SER A 217 12.73 -33.51 35.46
CA SER A 217 13.02 -33.85 36.84
C SER A 217 12.15 -35.02 37.34
N THR A 218 12.72 -35.91 38.16
CA THR A 218 11.98 -36.97 38.87
C THR A 218 11.37 -36.47 40.20
N ASN A 219 11.65 -35.23 40.60
CA ASN A 219 11.14 -34.71 41.87
C ASN A 219 9.70 -34.19 41.70
N THR A 220 8.79 -34.67 42.47
CA THR A 220 7.40 -34.20 42.48
C THR A 220 7.33 -32.72 42.81
N ASN A 221 6.43 -31.99 42.20
CA ASN A 221 6.24 -30.53 42.30
C ASN A 221 7.43 -29.66 41.84
N PHE A 222 8.44 -30.24 41.21
CA PHE A 222 9.61 -29.47 40.75
C PHE A 222 9.22 -28.31 39.81
N TYR A 223 8.32 -28.54 38.90
CA TYR A 223 7.83 -27.53 37.95
C TYR A 223 6.51 -26.84 38.36
N SER A 224 6.00 -27.10 39.57
CA SER A 224 4.79 -26.41 40.02
C SER A 224 4.99 -24.90 40.08
N ASN A 225 3.96 -24.13 39.68
CA ASN A 225 3.96 -22.69 39.50
C ASN A 225 4.88 -22.18 38.38
N SER A 226 5.57 -23.05 37.64
CA SER A 226 6.27 -22.70 36.41
C SER A 226 5.29 -22.62 35.25
N ALA A 227 5.66 -21.91 34.21
CA ALA A 227 4.91 -21.88 32.95
C ALA A 227 5.39 -22.95 31.98
N ILE A 228 4.49 -23.51 31.20
CA ILE A 228 4.80 -24.27 30.01
C ILE A 228 4.29 -23.52 28.78
N TYR A 229 5.15 -23.36 27.80
CA TYR A 229 4.86 -22.82 26.48
C TYR A 229 5.09 -23.90 25.42
N LEU A 230 4.07 -24.21 24.65
CA LEU A 230 4.18 -25.09 23.50
C LEU A 230 4.81 -24.30 22.36
N LYS A 231 6.12 -24.50 22.18
CA LYS A 231 6.96 -23.63 21.34
C LYS A 231 6.72 -23.88 19.84
N SER A 232 6.55 -25.13 19.46
CA SER A 232 6.54 -25.51 18.06
C SER A 232 5.84 -26.85 17.83
N GLY A 233 5.62 -27.19 16.56
CA GLY A 233 4.83 -28.33 16.14
C GLY A 233 3.33 -28.00 16.09
N LEU A 234 2.55 -28.96 15.62
CA LEU A 234 1.11 -28.79 15.52
C LEU A 234 0.48 -28.58 16.91
N GLY A 235 -0.39 -27.58 17.03
CA GLY A 235 -1.01 -27.17 18.29
C GLY A 235 -0.12 -26.33 19.20
N SER A 236 0.96 -25.75 18.69
CA SER A 236 1.84 -24.82 19.40
C SER A 236 1.17 -23.49 19.76
N SER A 237 1.96 -22.56 20.30
CA SER A 237 1.54 -21.20 20.74
C SER A 237 0.57 -21.18 21.91
N GLN A 238 0.48 -22.26 22.67
CA GLN A 238 -0.32 -22.32 23.89
C GLN A 238 0.57 -22.14 25.12
N TYR A 239 0.14 -21.28 26.03
CA TYR A 239 0.82 -20.97 27.29
C TYR A 239 -0.06 -21.32 28.46
N ARG A 240 0.45 -22.14 29.41
CA ARG A 240 -0.29 -22.57 30.61
C ARG A 240 0.63 -22.53 31.82
N THR A 241 0.03 -22.52 33.01
CA THR A 241 0.76 -22.66 34.27
C THR A 241 0.63 -24.09 34.75
N ILE A 242 1.72 -24.73 35.21
CA ILE A 242 1.70 -26.05 35.84
C ILE A 242 1.28 -25.87 37.28
N ILE A 243 0.12 -26.40 37.65
CA ILE A 243 -0.38 -26.36 39.03
C ILE A 243 0.17 -27.51 39.92
N SER A 244 0.40 -28.68 39.33
CA SER A 244 1.08 -29.77 39.98
C SER A 244 1.87 -30.62 39.01
N TYR A 245 2.90 -31.28 39.54
CA TYR A 245 3.79 -32.12 38.71
C TYR A 245 4.13 -33.41 39.49
N ASP A 246 3.86 -34.54 38.88
CA ASP A 246 4.29 -35.85 39.38
C ASP A 246 5.61 -36.26 38.71
N GLY A 247 6.70 -36.23 39.46
CA GLY A 247 8.04 -36.51 38.98
C GLY A 247 8.23 -37.93 38.43
N PRO A 248 7.80 -39.00 39.10
CA PRO A 248 7.94 -40.39 38.63
C PRO A 248 7.28 -40.64 37.28
N SER A 249 6.06 -40.15 37.08
CA SER A 249 5.34 -40.31 35.80
C SER A 249 5.57 -39.21 34.78
N ARG A 250 6.31 -38.15 35.14
CA ARG A 250 6.52 -36.97 34.31
C ARG A 250 5.24 -36.26 33.89
N ARG A 251 4.16 -36.41 34.68
CA ARG A 251 2.86 -35.78 34.41
C ARG A 251 2.76 -34.39 35.01
N ALA A 252 2.37 -33.46 34.19
CA ALA A 252 2.05 -32.09 34.59
C ALA A 252 0.56 -31.83 34.45
N VAL A 253 -0.07 -31.24 35.48
CA VAL A 253 -1.44 -30.77 35.46
C VAL A 253 -1.42 -29.28 35.23
N LEU A 254 -2.22 -28.82 34.29
CA LEU A 254 -2.27 -27.43 33.83
C LEU A 254 -3.43 -26.67 34.45
N ASN A 255 -3.28 -25.36 34.65
CA ASN A 255 -4.31 -24.49 35.22
C ASN A 255 -5.55 -24.36 34.31
N ASP A 256 -5.35 -24.38 33.02
CA ASP A 256 -6.40 -24.30 32.00
C ASP A 256 -6.22 -25.40 30.96
N ALA A 257 -7.32 -25.79 30.34
CA ALA A 257 -7.32 -26.79 29.29
C ALA A 257 -6.50 -26.33 28.07
N LEU A 258 -5.79 -27.27 27.46
CA LEU A 258 -5.22 -27.07 26.12
C LEU A 258 -6.34 -27.04 25.09
N ASP A 259 -6.19 -26.24 24.10
CA ASP A 259 -7.04 -26.22 22.91
C ASP A 259 -6.64 -27.39 22.03
N LEU A 260 -7.41 -28.47 22.12
CA LEU A 260 -7.19 -29.69 21.34
C LEU A 260 -7.93 -29.60 20.01
N LYS A 261 -7.20 -29.80 18.92
CA LYS A 261 -7.73 -29.76 17.55
C LYS A 261 -7.49 -31.10 16.85
N THR A 262 -8.24 -31.36 15.80
CA THR A 262 -8.05 -32.54 14.94
C THR A 262 -7.27 -32.12 13.71
N ASN A 263 -6.10 -32.74 13.50
CA ASN A 263 -5.28 -32.58 12.30
C ASN A 263 -5.49 -33.80 11.39
N ILE A 264 -5.81 -33.52 10.12
CA ILE A 264 -6.06 -34.52 9.09
C ILE A 264 -5.11 -34.32 7.93
N VAL A 265 -4.41 -35.38 7.54
CA VAL A 265 -3.62 -35.40 6.31
C VAL A 265 -4.49 -35.97 5.20
N LEU A 266 -4.60 -35.22 4.11
CA LEU A 266 -5.50 -35.49 3.00
C LEU A 266 -4.79 -36.23 1.85
N THR A 267 -5.57 -36.92 1.00
CA THR A 267 -5.10 -37.48 -0.25
C THR A 267 -6.22 -37.49 -1.30
N GLY A 268 -5.85 -37.43 -2.59
CA GLY A 268 -6.82 -37.41 -3.69
C GLY A 268 -7.73 -36.16 -3.65
N ILE A 269 -7.16 -34.99 -3.34
CA ILE A 269 -7.91 -33.76 -3.22
C ILE A 269 -8.48 -33.32 -4.57
N THR A 270 -9.78 -33.05 -4.58
CA THR A 270 -10.47 -32.35 -5.67
C THR A 270 -11.29 -31.19 -5.08
N GLY A 271 -11.40 -30.07 -5.79
CA GLY A 271 -12.04 -28.86 -5.26
C GLY A 271 -11.16 -28.16 -4.20
N THR A 272 -11.77 -27.35 -3.34
CA THR A 272 -11.10 -26.49 -2.36
C THR A 272 -11.49 -26.82 -0.93
N PHE A 273 -10.52 -26.69 -0.02
CA PHE A 273 -10.72 -26.66 1.43
C PHE A 273 -10.26 -25.31 1.92
N SER A 274 -11.17 -24.49 2.43
CA SER A 274 -10.89 -23.11 2.86
C SER A 274 -11.09 -22.96 4.37
N VAL A 275 -10.40 -22.00 4.96
CA VAL A 275 -10.63 -21.64 6.36
C VAL A 275 -12.09 -21.24 6.56
N ASN A 276 -12.69 -21.70 7.67
CA ASN A 276 -14.11 -21.63 8.04
C ASN A 276 -15.04 -22.57 7.26
N ASP A 277 -14.53 -23.43 6.37
CA ASP A 277 -15.35 -24.51 5.80
C ASP A 277 -15.83 -25.46 6.89
N THR A 278 -17.05 -25.96 6.73
CA THR A 278 -17.48 -27.16 7.45
C THR A 278 -17.05 -28.37 6.66
N VAL A 279 -16.22 -29.20 7.25
CA VAL A 279 -15.83 -30.50 6.68
C VAL A 279 -16.69 -31.57 7.31
N THR A 280 -17.25 -32.43 6.48
CA THR A 280 -18.14 -33.48 6.92
C THR A 280 -17.74 -34.82 6.33
N GLN A 281 -18.01 -35.85 7.10
CA GLN A 281 -17.94 -37.24 6.67
C GLN A 281 -19.29 -37.87 7.04
N ASN A 282 -20.17 -38.04 6.03
CA ASN A 282 -21.53 -38.53 6.27
C ASN A 282 -21.54 -40.06 6.40
N LEU A 283 -21.86 -40.56 7.57
CA LEU A 283 -21.82 -41.96 7.92
C LEU A 283 -23.00 -42.35 8.82
N VAL A 284 -23.48 -43.55 8.58
CA VAL A 284 -24.51 -44.23 9.39
C VAL A 284 -23.98 -45.57 9.87
N ALA A 285 -24.19 -45.88 11.12
CA ALA A 285 -23.98 -47.24 11.69
C ALA A 285 -25.31 -47.98 11.68
N LEU A 286 -25.35 -49.08 11.01
CA LEU A 286 -26.47 -50.02 11.01
C LEU A 286 -26.09 -51.22 11.84
N SER A 287 -26.76 -51.45 13.01
CA SER A 287 -26.70 -52.74 13.63
C SER A 287 -27.58 -53.68 12.87
N ILE A 288 -27.05 -54.84 12.58
CA ILE A 288 -27.72 -55.84 11.78
C ILE A 288 -27.93 -57.19 12.52
N THR A 289 -28.97 -57.85 12.16
CA THR A 289 -29.27 -59.18 12.61
C THR A 289 -29.57 -60.06 11.44
N SER A 290 -29.57 -61.36 11.69
CA SER A 290 -30.00 -62.37 10.71
C SER A 290 -29.28 -62.23 9.36
N GLN A 291 -27.97 -61.94 9.41
CA GLN A 291 -27.17 -61.91 8.19
C GLN A 291 -27.18 -63.26 7.45
N SER A 292 -27.39 -63.22 6.12
CA SER A 292 -27.14 -64.26 5.20
C SER A 292 -26.08 -63.84 4.17
N GLY A 293 -25.19 -64.78 3.78
CA GLY A 293 -24.07 -64.46 2.91
C GLY A 293 -23.07 -63.46 3.55
N TYR A 294 -22.29 -62.76 2.70
CA TYR A 294 -21.24 -61.86 3.11
C TYR A 294 -21.59 -60.42 2.73
N LEU A 295 -21.47 -59.52 3.71
CA LEU A 295 -21.54 -58.09 3.54
C LEU A 295 -20.11 -57.54 3.65
N GLN A 296 -19.57 -56.98 2.59
CA GLN A 296 -18.15 -56.58 2.53
C GLN A 296 -18.00 -55.07 2.28
N PRO A 297 -16.91 -54.45 2.74
CA PRO A 297 -16.57 -53.09 2.34
C PRO A 297 -16.56 -52.94 0.83
N GLY A 298 -17.15 -51.82 0.34
CA GLY A 298 -17.35 -51.52 -1.08
C GLY A 298 -18.69 -52.02 -1.67
N ASP A 299 -19.43 -52.90 -0.98
CA ASP A 299 -20.75 -53.32 -1.43
C ASP A 299 -21.74 -52.12 -1.31
N THR A 300 -22.64 -52.04 -2.28
CA THR A 300 -23.82 -51.16 -2.19
C THR A 300 -24.97 -51.92 -1.59
N ILE A 301 -25.47 -51.48 -0.46
CA ILE A 301 -26.69 -52.03 0.14
C ILE A 301 -27.90 -51.19 -0.26
N THR A 302 -29.01 -51.87 -0.44
CA THR A 302 -30.30 -51.25 -0.76
C THR A 302 -31.35 -51.80 0.20
N GLN A 303 -32.21 -50.91 0.73
CA GLN A 303 -33.42 -51.28 1.46
C GLN A 303 -34.63 -50.89 0.64
N SER A 304 -35.28 -51.86 0.05
CA SER A 304 -36.37 -51.64 -0.93
C SER A 304 -37.59 -50.94 -0.35
N ASN A 305 -37.84 -51.13 0.94
CA ASN A 305 -38.99 -50.54 1.64
C ASN A 305 -38.87 -49.05 1.87
N SER A 306 -37.68 -48.52 2.00
CA SER A 306 -37.41 -47.10 2.24
C SER A 306 -36.81 -46.40 1.02
N GLY A 307 -36.27 -47.13 0.07
CA GLY A 307 -35.46 -46.59 -1.02
C GLY A 307 -34.02 -46.27 -0.61
N ALA A 308 -33.65 -46.40 0.68
CA ALA A 308 -32.33 -46.08 1.19
C ALA A 308 -31.26 -46.94 0.53
N THR A 309 -30.22 -46.33 0.02
CA THR A 309 -29.02 -46.99 -0.49
C THR A 309 -27.78 -46.41 0.19
N ALA A 310 -26.78 -47.27 0.38
CA ALA A 310 -25.51 -46.87 0.96
C ALA A 310 -24.37 -47.81 0.56
N THR A 311 -23.15 -47.28 0.55
CA THR A 311 -21.94 -48.11 0.39
C THR A 311 -21.42 -48.55 1.74
N ILE A 312 -21.10 -49.84 1.90
CA ILE A 312 -20.47 -50.37 3.11
C ILE A 312 -19.02 -49.91 3.17
N ILE A 313 -18.65 -49.24 4.29
CA ILE A 313 -17.29 -48.81 4.58
C ILE A 313 -16.56 -49.84 5.44
N THR A 314 -17.21 -50.29 6.51
CA THR A 314 -16.73 -51.40 7.33
C THR A 314 -17.88 -52.32 7.69
N SER A 315 -17.60 -53.60 7.85
CA SER A 315 -18.60 -54.62 8.18
C SER A 315 -18.07 -55.64 9.18
N ASN A 316 -18.95 -56.05 10.05
CA ASN A 316 -18.82 -57.31 10.81
C ASN A 316 -20.19 -57.99 10.90
N SER A 317 -20.26 -59.11 11.61
CA SER A 317 -21.50 -59.93 11.72
C SER A 317 -22.70 -59.21 12.35
N SER A 318 -22.49 -58.06 13.01
CA SER A 318 -23.57 -57.35 13.76
C SER A 318 -23.62 -55.85 13.47
N LEU A 319 -22.63 -55.28 12.78
CA LEU A 319 -22.52 -53.87 12.56
C LEU A 319 -21.96 -53.55 11.19
N LEU A 320 -22.66 -52.69 10.46
CA LEU A 320 -22.19 -52.05 9.24
C LEU A 320 -22.00 -50.57 9.49
N ARG A 321 -20.86 -49.99 9.04
CA ARG A 321 -20.75 -48.57 8.89
C ARG A 321 -20.87 -48.26 7.42
N VAL A 322 -21.83 -47.44 7.06
CA VAL A 322 -22.22 -47.20 5.67
C VAL A 322 -22.19 -45.72 5.34
N LYS A 323 -21.81 -45.40 4.12
CA LYS A 323 -21.95 -44.06 3.55
C LYS A 323 -23.26 -44.00 2.77
N PRO A 324 -24.25 -43.19 3.17
CA PRO A 324 -25.49 -43.02 2.40
C PRO A 324 -25.22 -42.52 0.98
N LEU A 325 -25.95 -43.08 0.03
CA LEU A 325 -25.96 -42.70 -1.40
C LEU A 325 -27.24 -41.96 -1.75
N THR A 326 -28.32 -42.16 -0.97
CA THR A 326 -29.59 -41.43 -1.07
C THR A 326 -29.91 -40.73 0.24
N ASP A 327 -30.83 -39.76 0.18
CA ASP A 327 -31.32 -39.05 1.36
C ASP A 327 -32.36 -39.84 2.15
N ASP A 328 -32.79 -41.02 1.61
CA ASP A 328 -33.74 -41.87 2.27
C ASP A 328 -33.12 -42.54 3.51
N ALA A 329 -33.87 -42.60 4.59
CA ALA A 329 -33.42 -43.19 5.83
C ALA A 329 -33.65 -44.75 5.83
N PHE A 330 -32.70 -45.47 6.40
CA PHE A 330 -32.88 -46.87 6.70
C PHE A 330 -33.95 -47.06 7.80
N VAL A 331 -34.85 -47.97 7.58
CA VAL A 331 -35.97 -48.30 8.47
C VAL A 331 -35.64 -49.60 9.24
N LEU A 332 -36.03 -49.62 10.54
CA LEU A 332 -35.81 -50.78 11.44
C LEU A 332 -36.66 -51.95 11.01
N ASP A 333 -36.17 -53.12 11.36
CA ASP A 333 -36.80 -54.43 11.11
C ASP A 333 -37.09 -54.73 9.63
N LYS A 334 -36.46 -54.00 8.73
CA LYS A 334 -36.50 -54.22 7.26
C LYS A 334 -35.16 -54.73 6.77
N ALA A 335 -35.27 -55.59 5.76
CA ALA A 335 -34.13 -56.24 5.15
C ALA A 335 -33.35 -55.28 4.22
N ILE A 336 -32.03 -55.45 4.23
CA ILE A 336 -31.11 -54.88 3.25
C ILE A 336 -30.56 -55.95 2.32
N ASP A 337 -30.38 -55.61 1.02
CA ASP A 337 -29.73 -56.42 0.01
C ASP A 337 -28.40 -55.78 -0.39
N ALA A 338 -27.34 -56.55 -0.38
CA ALA A 338 -26.00 -56.13 -0.81
C ALA A 338 -25.76 -56.19 -2.33
N GLY A 339 -26.77 -56.59 -3.13
CA GLY A 339 -26.64 -56.60 -4.57
C GLY A 339 -25.65 -57.68 -5.12
N ARG A 340 -25.19 -58.60 -4.30
CA ARG A 340 -24.21 -59.63 -4.70
C ARG A 340 -24.77 -60.76 -5.56
N GLY A 341 -25.97 -60.55 -6.05
CA GLY A 341 -26.65 -61.47 -6.92
C GLY A 341 -27.84 -62.20 -6.29
N THR A 342 -28.62 -62.77 -7.11
CA THR A 342 -29.83 -63.51 -6.76
C THR A 342 -29.87 -64.82 -7.48
N THR A 343 -30.48 -65.82 -6.86
CA THR A 343 -30.77 -67.11 -7.50
C THR A 343 -32.25 -67.15 -7.86
N LEU A 344 -32.57 -67.32 -9.13
CA LEU A 344 -33.94 -67.38 -9.61
C LEU A 344 -34.59 -68.66 -9.13
N GLY A 345 -35.78 -68.55 -8.58
CA GLY A 345 -36.61 -69.72 -8.23
C GLY A 345 -37.27 -70.40 -9.45
N ASN A 346 -37.60 -71.66 -9.34
CA ASN A 346 -38.11 -72.50 -10.46
C ASN A 346 -39.57 -72.28 -10.81
N SER A 347 -40.31 -71.48 -10.08
CA SER A 347 -41.74 -71.19 -10.22
C SER A 347 -42.12 -69.76 -9.85
N THR A 348 -43.39 -69.46 -10.08
CA THR A 348 -43.90 -68.11 -9.64
C THR A 348 -44.54 -68.25 -8.24
N VAL A 349 -44.57 -67.09 -7.52
CA VAL A 349 -45.15 -67.00 -6.20
C VAL A 349 -46.27 -65.95 -6.16
N THR A 350 -47.20 -66.10 -5.20
CA THR A 350 -48.17 -65.08 -4.86
C THR A 350 -47.97 -64.70 -3.45
N VAL A 351 -47.90 -63.36 -3.23
CA VAL A 351 -47.73 -62.74 -1.92
C VAL A 351 -48.71 -61.59 -1.77
N ASN A 352 -49.06 -61.23 -0.54
CA ASN A 352 -49.95 -60.09 -0.29
C ASN A 352 -49.47 -59.27 0.94
N THR A 353 -50.12 -58.14 1.17
CA THR A 353 -49.74 -57.20 2.26
C THR A 353 -50.28 -57.55 3.62
N THR A 354 -50.97 -58.67 3.78
CA THR A 354 -51.63 -59.10 5.06
C THR A 354 -51.15 -60.47 5.56
N SER A 355 -50.42 -61.23 4.77
CA SER A 355 -50.00 -62.57 5.17
C SER A 355 -48.47 -62.77 5.10
N ASN A 356 -47.90 -63.36 6.09
CA ASN A 356 -46.49 -63.78 6.12
C ASN A 356 -46.24 -65.06 5.33
N THR A 357 -47.26 -65.65 4.65
CA THR A 357 -47.12 -66.83 3.88
C THR A 357 -46.88 -66.58 2.41
N VAL A 358 -45.85 -67.14 1.83
CA VAL A 358 -45.56 -67.16 0.40
C VAL A 358 -46.00 -68.46 -0.15
N ASN A 359 -46.94 -68.42 -1.10
CA ASN A 359 -47.43 -69.61 -1.77
C ASN A 359 -46.90 -69.59 -3.22
N ALA A 360 -46.35 -70.67 -3.68
CA ALA A 360 -45.85 -70.87 -5.02
C ALA A 360 -46.73 -71.79 -5.86
N ALA A 361 -46.64 -71.67 -7.11
CA ALA A 361 -47.17 -72.64 -8.06
C ALA A 361 -46.40 -74.00 -7.90
N ALA A 362 -46.90 -75.08 -8.47
CA ALA A 362 -46.28 -76.40 -8.42
C ALA A 362 -44.81 -76.30 -8.89
N ASN A 363 -43.94 -77.15 -8.29
CA ASN A 363 -42.50 -77.23 -8.61
C ASN A 363 -41.62 -76.09 -8.23
N ALA A 364 -41.97 -75.33 -7.23
CA ALA A 364 -41.15 -74.16 -6.78
C ALA A 364 -39.87 -74.64 -6.01
N LEU A 365 -39.82 -75.85 -5.53
CA LEU A 365 -38.68 -76.48 -4.86
C LEU A 365 -38.14 -75.64 -3.67
N PHE A 366 -39.02 -75.04 -2.88
CA PHE A 366 -38.64 -74.17 -1.77
C PHE A 366 -37.73 -74.90 -0.75
N THR A 367 -37.96 -76.16 -0.44
CA THR A 367 -37.11 -76.97 0.47
C THR A 367 -35.67 -77.14 0.01
N THR A 368 -35.43 -77.00 -1.31
CA THR A 368 -34.09 -77.12 -1.88
C THR A 368 -33.46 -75.72 -2.08
N LEU A 369 -34.28 -74.72 -2.36
CA LEU A 369 -33.78 -73.40 -2.69
C LEU A 369 -33.54 -72.50 -1.45
N TYR A 370 -34.44 -72.62 -0.46
CA TYR A 370 -34.38 -71.75 0.74
C TYR A 370 -34.14 -72.56 2.02
N ALA A 371 -33.31 -71.98 2.85
CA ALA A 371 -33.18 -72.38 4.28
C ALA A 371 -33.82 -71.30 5.17
N VAL A 372 -34.13 -71.66 6.40
CA VAL A 372 -34.52 -70.64 7.41
C VAL A 372 -33.36 -69.67 7.62
N GLY A 373 -33.66 -68.42 7.48
CA GLY A 373 -32.67 -67.35 7.56
C GLY A 373 -32.31 -66.74 6.21
N ASP A 374 -32.59 -67.35 5.09
CA ASP A 374 -32.43 -66.81 3.76
C ASP A 374 -33.45 -65.72 3.48
N TYR A 375 -33.18 -64.88 2.44
CA TYR A 375 -34.11 -63.85 1.99
C TYR A 375 -34.75 -64.26 0.63
N ILE A 376 -36.06 -64.10 0.53
CA ILE A 376 -36.81 -64.23 -0.71
C ILE A 376 -37.16 -62.85 -1.24
N LYS A 377 -36.86 -62.57 -2.51
CA LYS A 377 -37.23 -61.33 -3.23
C LYS A 377 -38.37 -61.63 -4.19
N VAL A 378 -39.43 -60.84 -4.14
CA VAL A 378 -40.56 -60.84 -5.09
C VAL A 378 -40.86 -59.44 -5.52
N GLY A 379 -40.79 -59.16 -6.80
CA GLY A 379 -40.84 -57.78 -7.32
C GLY A 379 -39.66 -56.94 -6.80
N SER A 380 -39.98 -55.80 -6.20
CA SER A 380 -38.99 -54.89 -5.60
C SER A 380 -38.67 -55.17 -4.13
N PHE A 381 -39.47 -55.99 -3.46
CA PHE A 381 -39.37 -56.25 -2.02
C PHE A 381 -38.77 -57.62 -1.72
N PHE A 382 -38.11 -57.70 -0.56
CA PHE A 382 -37.52 -58.95 -0.09
C PHE A 382 -37.68 -59.09 1.42
N HIS A 383 -37.92 -60.36 1.88
CA HIS A 383 -38.18 -60.65 3.25
C HIS A 383 -37.38 -61.87 3.68
N ARG A 384 -37.04 -61.97 4.96
CA ARG A 384 -36.35 -63.10 5.57
C ARG A 384 -37.30 -64.29 5.69
N VAL A 385 -36.83 -65.47 5.30
CA VAL A 385 -37.54 -66.75 5.45
C VAL A 385 -37.44 -67.19 6.92
N THR A 386 -38.58 -67.37 7.56
CA THR A 386 -38.67 -67.84 8.93
C THR A 386 -39.02 -69.30 9.07
N ALA A 387 -39.67 -69.91 8.04
CA ALA A 387 -39.94 -71.32 7.99
C ALA A 387 -40.11 -71.76 6.50
N VAL A 388 -39.66 -72.93 6.18
CA VAL A 388 -39.95 -73.62 4.89
C VAL A 388 -40.83 -74.82 5.17
N ALA A 389 -42.13 -74.70 4.86
CA ALA A 389 -43.09 -75.71 5.20
C ALA A 389 -43.07 -76.92 4.24
N ASN A 390 -42.90 -76.65 2.91
CA ASN A 390 -42.79 -77.62 1.84
C ASN A 390 -42.29 -76.92 0.54
N ASN A 391 -42.25 -77.63 -0.55
CA ASN A 391 -41.78 -77.20 -1.84
C ASN A 391 -42.57 -76.02 -2.47
N THR A 392 -43.79 -75.75 -1.95
CA THR A 392 -44.67 -74.71 -2.52
C THR A 392 -45.09 -73.63 -1.48
N ARG A 393 -44.64 -73.81 -0.19
CA ARG A 393 -45.04 -72.92 0.84
C ARG A 393 -43.89 -72.67 1.82
N LEU A 394 -43.65 -71.39 2.07
CA LEU A 394 -42.74 -70.86 3.11
C LEU A 394 -43.36 -69.68 3.86
N THR A 395 -42.80 -69.36 5.01
CA THR A 395 -43.20 -68.22 5.88
C THR A 395 -42.06 -67.28 5.93
N ILE A 396 -42.39 -65.98 5.97
CA ILE A 396 -41.48 -64.89 6.01
C ILE A 396 -41.66 -63.99 7.28
N ALA A 397 -40.70 -63.20 7.57
CA ALA A 397 -40.68 -62.24 8.69
C ALA A 397 -41.47 -60.97 8.37
N GLY A 398 -42.79 -61.06 8.37
CA GLY A 398 -43.70 -59.97 8.07
C GLY A 398 -44.22 -60.02 6.59
N PRO A 399 -45.40 -59.48 6.31
CA PRO A 399 -45.97 -59.51 4.97
C PRO A 399 -45.19 -58.60 4.01
N PHE A 400 -45.32 -58.84 2.71
CA PHE A 400 -44.75 -57.96 1.69
C PHE A 400 -45.44 -56.60 1.67
N ASP A 401 -44.74 -55.57 1.38
CA ASP A 401 -45.25 -54.20 1.32
C ASP A 401 -46.10 -53.96 0.06
N ALA A 402 -46.07 -54.87 -0.90
CA ALA A 402 -46.95 -54.90 -2.06
C ALA A 402 -47.42 -56.34 -2.38
N ALA A 403 -48.62 -56.43 -2.92
CA ALA A 403 -49.13 -57.72 -3.39
C ALA A 403 -48.62 -58.07 -4.80
N TYR A 404 -48.22 -59.33 -4.98
CA TYR A 404 -47.78 -59.84 -6.27
C TYR A 404 -48.47 -61.18 -6.54
N THR A 405 -48.95 -61.32 -7.75
CA THR A 405 -49.64 -62.54 -8.17
C THR A 405 -48.85 -63.16 -9.33
N ALA A 406 -48.44 -64.43 -9.15
CA ALA A 406 -47.70 -65.22 -10.16
C ALA A 406 -46.39 -64.58 -10.64
N ASN A 407 -45.68 -63.94 -9.70
CA ASN A 407 -44.42 -63.30 -9.99
C ASN A 407 -43.22 -64.19 -9.77
N ALA A 408 -42.15 -64.03 -10.53
CA ALA A 408 -40.86 -64.66 -10.26
C ALA A 408 -40.37 -64.30 -8.84
N HIS A 409 -39.71 -65.27 -8.24
CA HIS A 409 -39.06 -65.06 -6.96
C HIS A 409 -37.58 -65.41 -7.04
N TYR A 410 -36.81 -64.77 -6.18
CA TYR A 410 -35.37 -64.89 -6.16
C TYR A 410 -34.86 -65.04 -4.73
N LYS A 411 -33.88 -65.91 -4.53
CA LYS A 411 -33.09 -65.97 -3.31
C LYS A 411 -32.04 -64.91 -3.36
N ILE A 412 -31.96 -64.05 -2.37
CA ILE A 412 -30.89 -63.05 -2.23
C ILE A 412 -29.65 -63.76 -1.65
N ASN A 413 -28.51 -63.59 -2.29
CA ASN A 413 -27.28 -64.24 -1.89
C ASN A 413 -26.55 -63.55 -0.70
N SER A 414 -26.82 -62.26 -0.44
CA SER A 414 -26.26 -61.59 0.72
C SER A 414 -27.21 -60.45 1.22
N GLY A 415 -27.58 -60.49 2.46
CA GLY A 415 -28.49 -59.54 3.08
C GLY A 415 -28.50 -59.66 4.60
N ALA A 416 -29.18 -58.72 5.24
CA ALA A 416 -29.38 -58.71 6.68
C ALA A 416 -30.63 -57.90 7.04
N THR A 417 -31.10 -58.00 8.29
CA THR A 417 -32.15 -57.13 8.81
C THR A 417 -31.54 -55.99 9.63
N VAL A 418 -32.00 -54.73 9.43
CA VAL A 418 -31.55 -53.59 10.17
C VAL A 418 -32.19 -53.58 11.55
N ALA A 419 -31.42 -53.72 12.62
CA ALA A 419 -31.88 -53.73 14.00
C ALA A 419 -31.81 -52.34 14.67
N SER A 420 -30.85 -51.51 14.28
CA SER A 420 -30.77 -50.10 14.72
C SER A 420 -30.05 -49.26 13.64
N VAL A 421 -30.36 -47.94 13.69
CA VAL A 421 -29.75 -46.95 12.82
C VAL A 421 -29.20 -45.82 13.71
N THR A 422 -27.93 -45.53 13.60
CA THR A 422 -27.27 -44.48 14.38
C THR A 422 -26.47 -43.58 13.44
N ASN A 423 -26.74 -42.26 13.49
CA ASN A 423 -25.90 -41.32 12.79
C ASN A 423 -24.54 -41.25 13.48
N ILE A 424 -23.48 -41.57 12.79
CA ILE A 424 -22.10 -41.50 13.27
C ILE A 424 -21.25 -40.56 12.39
N SER A 425 -21.90 -39.63 11.68
CA SER A 425 -21.22 -38.64 10.87
C SER A 425 -20.25 -37.83 11.71
N ALA A 426 -19.10 -37.57 11.13
CA ALA A 426 -18.12 -36.69 11.74
C ALA A 426 -18.15 -35.34 11.02
N SER A 427 -17.94 -34.27 11.77
CA SER A 427 -17.83 -32.92 11.24
C SER A 427 -16.84 -32.08 12.03
N GLY A 428 -16.37 -31.00 11.41
CA GLY A 428 -15.50 -30.02 12.06
C GLY A 428 -15.37 -28.77 11.18
N THR A 429 -14.94 -27.67 11.79
CA THR A 429 -14.69 -26.41 11.09
C THR A 429 -13.21 -26.30 10.75
N VAL A 430 -12.88 -26.02 9.50
CA VAL A 430 -11.49 -25.80 9.05
C VAL A 430 -10.95 -24.53 9.66
N GLU A 431 -9.95 -24.65 10.50
CA GLU A 431 -9.25 -23.54 11.11
C GLU A 431 -7.96 -23.20 10.35
N PHE A 432 -7.32 -24.21 9.81
CA PHE A 432 -6.15 -24.10 8.97
C PHE A 432 -6.22 -25.11 7.84
N ALA A 433 -5.89 -24.67 6.63
CA ALA A 433 -5.78 -25.55 5.46
C ALA A 433 -4.48 -25.24 4.71
N ASP A 434 -3.64 -26.25 4.55
CA ASP A 434 -2.45 -26.17 3.71
C ASP A 434 -2.38 -27.40 2.81
N VAL A 435 -3.04 -27.31 1.69
CA VAL A 435 -3.10 -28.40 0.69
C VAL A 435 -1.81 -28.54 -0.11
N ASN A 436 -0.88 -27.58 0.00
CA ASN A 436 0.40 -27.57 -0.67
C ASN A 436 1.58 -27.89 0.25
N SER A 437 1.35 -28.27 1.51
CA SER A 437 2.44 -28.59 2.42
C SER A 437 3.20 -29.84 1.98
N SER A 438 4.49 -29.90 2.33
CA SER A 438 5.37 -31.00 1.94
C SER A 438 6.29 -31.43 3.08
N ILE A 439 6.61 -32.72 3.10
CA ILE A 439 7.68 -33.27 3.92
C ILE A 439 8.93 -33.33 3.05
N ILE A 440 9.97 -32.62 3.44
CA ILE A 440 11.29 -32.67 2.81
C ILE A 440 12.20 -33.54 3.65
N SER A 441 12.76 -34.59 3.05
CA SER A 441 13.89 -35.32 3.62
C SER A 441 15.19 -34.71 3.10
N TYR A 442 16.18 -34.55 3.96
CA TYR A 442 17.46 -33.93 3.62
C TYR A 442 18.65 -34.61 4.27
N ASP A 443 19.82 -34.33 3.73
CA ASP A 443 21.13 -34.71 4.28
C ASP A 443 22.13 -33.54 4.20
N SER A 444 23.35 -33.79 4.65
CA SER A 444 24.48 -32.85 4.51
C SER A 444 24.18 -31.45 5.08
N SER A 445 23.44 -31.39 6.18
CA SER A 445 23.08 -30.13 6.84
C SER A 445 24.30 -29.48 7.51
N THR A 446 24.47 -28.17 7.33
CA THR A 446 25.50 -27.36 8.00
C THR A 446 25.10 -26.89 9.40
N GLY A 447 23.87 -27.13 9.81
CA GLY A 447 23.30 -26.71 11.10
C GLY A 447 21.91 -27.28 11.31
N SER A 448 21.13 -26.68 12.20
CA SER A 448 19.72 -26.99 12.42
C SER A 448 18.84 -25.87 11.86
N PHE A 449 17.70 -26.23 11.33
CA PHE A 449 16.69 -25.28 10.90
C PHE A 449 15.80 -24.88 12.07
N ASP A 450 15.46 -23.60 12.15
CA ASP A 450 14.55 -23.09 13.17
C ASP A 450 13.10 -23.19 12.71
N LEU A 451 12.20 -23.44 13.66
CA LEU A 451 10.77 -23.48 13.40
C LEU A 451 10.23 -22.07 13.16
N GLY A 452 9.38 -21.94 12.16
CA GLY A 452 8.86 -20.65 11.71
C GLY A 452 9.80 -19.90 10.76
N GLU A 453 11.07 -20.35 10.56
CA GLU A 453 11.91 -19.71 9.56
C GLU A 453 11.44 -20.00 8.12
N ILE A 454 11.78 -19.10 7.24
CA ILE A 454 11.58 -19.31 5.81
C ILE A 454 12.78 -20.09 5.28
N ILE A 455 12.52 -21.17 4.57
CA ILE A 455 13.52 -21.83 3.75
C ILE A 455 13.32 -21.45 2.28
N THR A 456 14.44 -21.33 1.57
CA THR A 456 14.46 -20.99 0.14
C THR A 456 15.23 -22.06 -0.64
N GLN A 457 14.80 -22.31 -1.86
CA GLN A 457 15.54 -23.12 -2.83
C GLN A 457 15.69 -22.33 -4.13
N SER A 458 16.88 -21.83 -4.38
CA SER A 458 17.15 -20.95 -5.53
C SER A 458 16.95 -21.63 -6.88
N SER A 459 17.23 -22.93 -6.96
CA SER A 459 17.10 -23.73 -8.20
C SER A 459 15.67 -23.83 -8.72
N SER A 460 14.67 -23.75 -7.84
CA SER A 460 13.25 -23.81 -8.17
C SER A 460 12.50 -22.51 -7.89
N SER A 461 13.21 -21.47 -7.43
CA SER A 461 12.60 -20.21 -6.98
C SER A 461 11.45 -20.44 -5.98
N THR A 462 11.63 -21.44 -5.10
CA THR A 462 10.61 -21.85 -4.13
C THR A 462 10.99 -21.42 -2.74
N ASN A 463 10.01 -21.00 -1.96
CA ASN A 463 10.15 -20.77 -0.53
C ASN A 463 8.99 -21.42 0.24
N GLY A 464 9.16 -21.56 1.54
CA GLY A 464 8.13 -22.07 2.45
C GLY A 464 8.56 -21.93 3.90
N VAL A 465 7.64 -22.11 4.83
CA VAL A 465 7.84 -21.94 6.26
C VAL A 465 8.05 -23.29 6.93
N VAL A 466 9.08 -23.41 7.76
CA VAL A 466 9.36 -24.63 8.53
C VAL A 466 8.34 -24.75 9.66
N SER A 467 7.47 -25.76 9.61
CA SER A 467 6.53 -26.09 10.68
C SER A 467 6.99 -27.21 11.60
N PHE A 468 7.94 -28.04 11.14
CA PHE A 468 8.62 -29.07 11.91
C PHE A 468 10.02 -29.29 11.33
N ALA A 469 11.00 -29.50 12.21
CA ALA A 469 12.36 -29.84 11.83
C ALA A 469 12.94 -30.91 12.76
N ASN A 470 13.65 -31.89 12.20
CA ASN A 470 14.56 -32.75 12.93
C ASN A 470 15.84 -32.94 12.09
N SER A 471 16.76 -33.78 12.51
CA SER A 471 18.06 -33.94 11.84
C SER A 471 18.01 -34.45 10.38
N THR A 472 16.88 -34.89 9.89
CA THR A 472 16.75 -35.50 8.54
C THR A 472 15.49 -35.08 7.78
N LYS A 473 14.54 -34.41 8.43
CA LYS A 473 13.25 -34.05 7.82
C LYS A 473 12.78 -32.67 8.24
N LEU A 474 12.13 -32.00 7.31
CA LEU A 474 11.35 -30.79 7.53
C LEU A 474 9.92 -31.00 7.08
N VAL A 475 8.95 -30.44 7.79
CA VAL A 475 7.60 -30.22 7.29
C VAL A 475 7.49 -28.77 6.91
N ILE A 476 7.18 -28.49 5.67
CA ILE A 476 7.11 -27.15 5.12
C ILE A 476 5.68 -26.81 4.77
N THR A 477 5.23 -25.67 5.23
CA THR A 477 3.91 -25.08 5.00
C THR A 477 4.03 -23.79 4.22
N SER A 478 2.91 -23.27 3.72
CA SER A 478 2.86 -21.99 3.00
C SER A 478 3.85 -21.91 1.83
N ILE A 479 3.92 -23.01 1.06
CA ILE A 479 4.86 -23.13 -0.05
C ILE A 479 4.42 -22.21 -1.20
N SER A 480 5.37 -21.40 -1.68
CA SER A 480 5.22 -20.53 -2.86
C SER A 480 6.34 -20.77 -3.86
N GLY A 481 6.06 -20.59 -5.13
CA GLY A 481 6.99 -20.87 -6.23
C GLY A 481 6.66 -22.16 -6.98
N SER A 482 7.64 -22.71 -7.70
CA SER A 482 7.44 -23.88 -8.58
C SER A 482 7.41 -25.22 -7.84
N GLY A 483 7.58 -25.21 -6.52
CA GLY A 483 7.76 -26.40 -5.68
C GLY A 483 9.22 -26.74 -5.45
N PHE A 484 9.51 -27.36 -4.31
CA PHE A 484 10.86 -27.85 -3.99
C PHE A 484 11.26 -28.98 -4.93
N VAL A 485 12.55 -29.08 -5.23
CA VAL A 485 13.11 -30.16 -6.08
C VAL A 485 14.20 -30.92 -5.33
N THR A 486 14.37 -32.19 -5.64
CA THR A 486 15.41 -33.05 -5.08
C THR A 486 16.78 -32.75 -5.68
N SER A 487 17.82 -33.18 -5.00
CA SER A 487 19.24 -33.00 -5.40
C SER A 487 19.65 -31.52 -5.54
N ALA A 488 19.01 -30.66 -4.78
CA ALA A 488 19.30 -29.24 -4.70
C ALA A 488 19.26 -28.75 -3.25
N ASN A 489 20.05 -27.75 -2.95
CA ASN A 489 20.14 -27.21 -1.59
C ASN A 489 18.96 -26.32 -1.24
N ILE A 490 18.51 -26.45 -0.01
CA ILE A 490 17.65 -25.48 0.69
C ILE A 490 18.46 -24.68 1.66
N VAL A 491 18.03 -23.45 1.92
CA VAL A 491 18.70 -22.52 2.81
C VAL A 491 17.69 -21.94 3.79
N GLY A 492 17.98 -22.01 5.08
CA GLY A 492 17.24 -21.30 6.13
C GLY A 492 17.62 -19.83 6.11
N VAL A 493 16.64 -18.95 5.94
CA VAL A 493 16.87 -17.49 5.82
C VAL A 493 17.40 -16.89 7.12
N THR A 494 16.98 -17.41 8.26
CA THR A 494 17.38 -16.91 9.58
C THR A 494 18.64 -17.60 10.08
N THR A 495 18.71 -18.91 9.93
CA THR A 495 19.82 -19.73 10.45
C THR A 495 21.04 -19.77 9.53
N ASN A 496 20.90 -19.40 8.26
CA ASN A 496 21.90 -19.66 7.21
C ASN A 496 22.29 -21.15 7.08
N THR A 497 21.44 -22.05 7.56
CA THR A 497 21.64 -23.49 7.45
C THR A 497 21.40 -23.93 6.02
N TYR A 498 22.32 -24.74 5.48
CA TYR A 498 22.21 -25.38 4.16
C TYR A 498 21.97 -26.86 4.34
N ALA A 499 21.12 -27.45 3.50
CA ALA A 499 20.94 -28.88 3.44
C ALA A 499 20.54 -29.32 2.02
N ASN A 500 20.94 -30.54 1.63
CA ASN A 500 20.60 -31.11 0.32
C ASN A 500 19.29 -31.89 0.42
N VAL A 501 18.34 -31.62 -0.46
CA VAL A 501 17.03 -32.30 -0.50
C VAL A 501 17.17 -33.66 -1.14
N THR A 502 16.87 -34.72 -0.39
CA THR A 502 16.97 -36.10 -0.85
C THR A 502 15.62 -36.68 -1.30
N ALA A 503 14.53 -36.27 -0.66
CA ALA A 503 13.19 -36.71 -1.04
C ALA A 503 12.13 -35.66 -0.67
N ILE A 504 11.02 -35.67 -1.40
CA ILE A 504 9.88 -34.78 -1.17
C ILE A 504 8.61 -35.60 -1.21
N ALA A 505 7.76 -35.47 -0.20
CA ALA A 505 6.45 -36.11 -0.13
C ALA A 505 5.39 -35.05 0.10
N ALA A 506 4.30 -35.09 -0.65
CA ALA A 506 3.16 -34.23 -0.40
C ALA A 506 2.57 -34.52 1.00
N ASN A 507 2.21 -33.49 1.74
CA ASN A 507 1.63 -33.56 3.06
C ASN A 507 0.46 -32.58 3.23
N PRO A 508 -0.54 -32.62 2.33
CA PRO A 508 -1.66 -31.70 2.40
C PRO A 508 -2.44 -31.92 3.69
N THR A 509 -2.61 -30.87 4.48
CA THR A 509 -3.21 -30.95 5.81
C THR A 509 -4.34 -29.96 6.00
N ILE A 510 -5.34 -30.37 6.79
CA ILE A 510 -6.33 -29.46 7.38
C ILE A 510 -6.35 -29.67 8.89
N THR A 511 -6.50 -28.58 9.62
CA THR A 511 -6.74 -28.61 11.07
C THR A 511 -8.16 -28.18 11.35
N LEU A 512 -8.89 -29.00 12.11
CA LEU A 512 -10.30 -28.80 12.43
C LEU A 512 -10.47 -28.43 13.89
N SER A 513 -11.28 -27.40 14.15
CA SER A 513 -11.86 -27.09 15.44
C SER A 513 -13.31 -27.52 15.51
N ASN A 514 -13.91 -27.50 16.70
CA ASN A 514 -15.31 -27.85 16.96
C ASN A 514 -15.69 -29.21 16.36
N THR A 515 -14.79 -30.16 16.48
CA THR A 515 -15.02 -31.49 15.89
C THR A 515 -16.10 -32.28 16.64
N SER A 516 -16.95 -32.97 15.89
CA SER A 516 -17.97 -33.86 16.36
C SER A 516 -17.86 -35.20 15.61
N GLY A 517 -18.09 -36.30 16.29
CA GLY A 517 -17.95 -37.63 15.71
C GLY A 517 -16.50 -38.08 15.57
N SER A 518 -16.29 -39.21 14.89
CA SER A 518 -14.95 -39.76 14.63
C SER A 518 -14.75 -39.92 13.14
N PHE A 519 -13.71 -39.28 12.60
CA PHE A 519 -13.34 -39.42 11.21
C PHE A 519 -12.77 -40.83 10.92
N LEU A 520 -13.22 -41.47 9.84
CA LEU A 520 -12.86 -42.82 9.47
C LEU A 520 -12.07 -42.83 8.15
N PHE A 521 -11.05 -43.67 8.09
CA PHE A 521 -10.27 -43.87 6.87
C PHE A 521 -11.11 -44.46 5.74
N GLY A 522 -10.76 -44.17 4.48
CA GLY A 522 -11.42 -44.66 3.30
C GLY A 522 -12.77 -44.02 2.99
N VAL A 523 -13.26 -43.17 3.83
CA VAL A 523 -14.49 -42.41 3.59
C VAL A 523 -14.11 -40.99 3.09
N PRO A 524 -14.73 -40.54 2.00
CA PRO A 524 -14.50 -39.15 1.53
C PRO A 524 -14.91 -38.11 2.59
N LEU A 525 -14.07 -37.10 2.70
CA LEU A 525 -14.38 -35.84 3.38
C LEU A 525 -14.87 -34.85 2.35
N THR A 526 -15.94 -34.15 2.69
CA THR A 526 -16.47 -33.07 1.84
C THR A 526 -16.42 -31.75 2.59
N SER A 527 -16.01 -30.67 1.94
CA SER A 527 -16.07 -29.31 2.50
C SER A 527 -17.26 -28.54 1.94
N SER A 528 -17.70 -27.55 2.70
CA SER A 528 -18.79 -26.66 2.29
C SER A 528 -18.46 -25.81 1.06
N SER A 529 -17.18 -25.64 0.71
CA SER A 529 -16.72 -24.97 -0.52
C SER A 529 -16.51 -25.93 -1.70
N GLY A 530 -16.94 -27.18 -1.58
CA GLY A 530 -16.90 -28.17 -2.66
C GLY A 530 -15.62 -29.01 -2.72
N GLY A 531 -14.77 -28.93 -1.71
CA GLY A 531 -13.62 -29.82 -1.58
C GLY A 531 -14.06 -31.27 -1.31
N ASN A 532 -13.36 -32.21 -1.94
CA ASN A 532 -13.55 -33.67 -1.70
C ASN A 532 -12.17 -34.33 -1.61
N SER A 533 -11.98 -35.18 -0.62
CA SER A 533 -10.71 -35.85 -0.38
C SER A 533 -10.94 -37.10 0.48
N THR A 534 -9.93 -37.99 0.56
CA THR A 534 -9.83 -38.98 1.60
C THR A 534 -8.67 -38.68 2.52
N MET A 535 -8.61 -39.28 3.70
CA MET A 535 -7.54 -39.01 4.66
C MET A 535 -6.55 -40.20 4.74
N THR A 536 -5.29 -39.87 4.97
CA THR A 536 -4.21 -40.80 5.23
C THR A 536 -3.85 -40.90 6.70
N SER A 537 -4.04 -39.81 7.46
CA SER A 537 -3.88 -39.83 8.91
C SER A 537 -4.84 -38.84 9.57
N VAL A 538 -5.16 -39.12 10.84
CA VAL A 538 -5.90 -38.26 11.75
C VAL A 538 -5.19 -38.29 13.10
N SER A 539 -4.98 -37.14 13.70
CA SER A 539 -4.34 -37.00 15.00
C SER A 539 -4.94 -35.85 15.79
N ILE A 540 -4.92 -35.96 17.09
CA ILE A 540 -5.23 -34.83 17.98
C ILE A 540 -3.94 -34.04 18.20
N ILE A 541 -4.03 -32.74 18.17
CA ILE A 541 -2.92 -31.82 18.43
C ILE A 541 -3.27 -30.88 19.59
N PRO A 542 -2.29 -30.46 20.43
CA PRO A 542 -0.87 -30.85 20.40
C PRO A 542 -0.65 -32.34 20.62
N ASN A 543 0.51 -32.86 20.20
CA ASN A 543 0.87 -34.25 20.29
C ASN A 543 2.36 -34.45 20.62
N GLU A 544 2.87 -35.66 20.46
CA GLU A 544 4.26 -36.05 20.72
C GLU A 544 5.30 -35.29 19.83
N GLN A 545 4.87 -34.64 18.77
CA GLN A 545 5.72 -33.79 17.92
C GLN A 545 5.76 -32.33 18.39
N THR A 546 4.99 -31.98 19.40
CA THR A 546 4.92 -30.62 19.92
C THR A 546 6.05 -30.38 20.92
N GLU A 547 6.94 -29.43 20.57
CA GLU A 547 8.00 -28.99 21.47
C GLU A 547 7.46 -28.05 22.53
N TYR A 548 8.06 -28.10 23.70
CA TYR A 548 7.71 -27.22 24.81
C TYR A 548 8.94 -26.61 25.48
N ILE A 549 8.70 -25.51 26.13
CA ILE A 549 9.60 -24.90 27.12
C ILE A 549 8.86 -24.82 28.45
N ILE A 550 9.39 -25.40 29.50
CA ILE A 550 9.01 -25.11 30.88
C ILE A 550 10.03 -24.16 31.46
N SER A 551 9.55 -23.05 31.99
CA SER A 551 10.41 -22.01 32.54
C SER A 551 9.75 -21.30 33.72
N PRO A 552 10.50 -20.54 34.52
CA PRO A 552 9.91 -19.63 35.50
C PRO A 552 8.85 -18.77 34.85
N LYS A 553 7.68 -18.68 35.45
CA LYS A 553 6.51 -17.99 34.93
C LYS A 553 6.77 -16.49 34.88
N VAL A 554 6.66 -15.90 33.70
CA VAL A 554 6.67 -14.45 33.49
C VAL A 554 5.24 -13.94 33.68
N THR A 555 5.09 -12.98 34.57
CA THR A 555 3.81 -12.30 34.80
C THR A 555 3.96 -10.84 34.38
N ILE A 556 3.13 -10.42 33.46
CA ILE A 556 3.03 -9.05 32.97
C ILE A 556 1.75 -8.45 33.51
N THR A 557 1.85 -7.33 34.24
CA THR A 557 0.71 -6.60 34.80
C THR A 557 0.78 -5.16 34.32
N GLY A 558 -0.35 -4.54 34.08
CA GLY A 558 -0.46 -3.17 33.59
C GLY A 558 -1.89 -2.84 33.23
N ASP A 559 -2.05 -1.77 32.48
CA ASP A 559 -3.33 -1.26 31.99
C ASP A 559 -3.77 -1.87 30.63
N GLY A 560 -2.85 -2.57 29.93
CA GLY A 560 -3.14 -3.30 28.68
C GLY A 560 -3.55 -4.75 28.93
N VAL A 561 -3.73 -5.50 27.82
CA VAL A 561 -4.22 -6.89 27.84
C VAL A 561 -3.41 -7.81 26.94
N ASN A 562 -3.44 -9.11 27.24
CA ASN A 562 -2.97 -10.23 26.42
C ASN A 562 -1.46 -10.32 26.16
N ALA A 563 -0.61 -9.49 26.77
CA ALA A 563 0.82 -9.71 26.63
C ALA A 563 1.26 -10.97 27.36
N ALA A 564 2.05 -11.81 26.69
CA ALA A 564 2.55 -13.05 27.26
C ALA A 564 4.00 -13.31 26.83
N ALA A 565 4.78 -13.86 27.76
CA ALA A 565 6.18 -14.11 27.55
C ALA A 565 6.63 -15.34 28.35
N TYR A 566 7.73 -15.95 27.90
CA TYR A 566 8.42 -16.98 28.67
C TYR A 566 9.88 -16.60 28.90
N SER A 567 10.45 -17.12 29.99
CA SER A 567 11.87 -16.87 30.32
C SER A 567 12.76 -17.97 29.75
N LEU A 568 13.99 -17.60 29.39
CA LEU A 568 15.07 -18.55 29.14
C LEU A 568 16.06 -18.49 30.31
N VAL A 569 16.49 -19.64 30.76
CA VAL A 569 17.42 -19.77 31.89
C VAL A 569 18.77 -20.28 31.37
N ASN A 570 19.84 -19.64 31.76
CA ASN A 570 21.17 -20.19 31.59
C ASN A 570 21.35 -21.33 32.60
N THR A 571 21.43 -22.55 32.12
CA THR A 571 21.48 -23.77 32.97
C THR A 571 22.75 -23.88 33.79
N THR A 572 23.81 -23.18 33.42
CA THR A 572 25.10 -23.16 34.18
C THR A 572 25.02 -22.16 35.34
N THR A 573 24.52 -20.96 35.11
CA THR A 573 24.46 -19.90 36.13
C THR A 573 23.14 -19.89 36.88
N THR A 574 22.15 -20.62 36.42
CA THR A 574 20.77 -20.62 36.93
C THR A 574 20.14 -19.22 36.99
N ALA A 575 20.63 -18.32 36.15
CA ALA A 575 20.07 -16.96 35.99
C ALA A 575 19.20 -16.88 34.76
N ILE A 576 18.18 -16.00 34.75
CA ILE A 576 17.41 -15.68 33.57
C ILE A 576 18.34 -14.97 32.58
N SER A 577 18.48 -15.57 31.40
CA SER A 577 19.35 -15.02 30.34
C SER A 577 18.61 -14.10 29.38
N SER A 578 17.32 -14.35 29.13
CA SER A 578 16.46 -13.52 28.28
C SER A 578 14.99 -13.82 28.49
N ILE A 579 14.14 -12.90 28.07
CA ILE A 579 12.69 -13.08 28.02
C ILE A 579 12.27 -13.05 26.53
N VAL A 580 11.44 -13.98 26.15
CA VAL A 580 10.88 -14.05 24.79
C VAL A 580 9.39 -13.69 24.87
N VAL A 581 9.03 -12.57 24.28
CA VAL A 581 7.65 -12.14 24.16
C VAL A 581 7.08 -12.83 22.92
N PHE A 582 6.11 -13.71 23.11
CA PHE A 582 5.44 -14.43 22.03
C PHE A 582 4.06 -13.87 21.71
N ASP A 583 3.45 -13.19 22.67
CA ASP A 583 2.26 -12.34 22.45
C ASP A 583 2.58 -10.96 23.01
N LYS A 584 2.51 -9.95 22.15
CA LYS A 584 2.88 -8.58 22.51
C LYS A 584 1.77 -7.84 23.26
N GLY A 585 0.56 -8.38 23.25
CA GLY A 585 -0.62 -7.72 23.77
C GLY A 585 -0.94 -6.39 23.10
N THR A 586 -1.79 -5.61 23.74
CA THR A 586 -2.20 -4.28 23.24
C THR A 586 -2.70 -3.40 24.37
N GLY A 587 -2.64 -2.08 24.15
CA GLY A 587 -3.23 -1.07 25.04
C GLY A 587 -2.40 -0.73 26.27
N TYR A 588 -1.16 -1.20 26.40
CA TYR A 588 -0.30 -0.84 27.51
C TYR A 588 0.20 0.60 27.38
N THR A 589 0.02 1.38 28.43
CA THR A 589 0.75 2.63 28.64
C THR A 589 1.75 2.48 29.77
N GLU A 590 1.46 1.58 30.71
CA GLU A 590 2.34 1.19 31.81
C GLU A 590 2.32 -0.34 31.96
N ALA A 591 3.46 -0.94 32.26
CA ALA A 591 3.57 -2.36 32.54
C ALA A 591 4.67 -2.65 33.55
N ASN A 592 4.41 -3.65 34.40
CA ASN A 592 5.38 -4.23 35.30
C ASN A 592 5.54 -5.71 34.99
N VAL A 593 6.79 -6.18 35.02
CA VAL A 593 7.11 -7.58 34.69
C VAL A 593 7.81 -8.22 35.89
N SER A 594 7.28 -9.36 36.31
CA SER A 594 7.86 -10.15 37.37
C SER A 594 8.03 -11.61 36.95
N VAL A 595 8.91 -12.32 37.66
CA VAL A 595 9.16 -13.74 37.41
C VAL A 595 8.92 -14.52 38.70
N SER A 596 8.25 -15.65 38.56
CA SER A 596 7.97 -16.56 39.65
C SER A 596 8.12 -18.03 39.23
N ALA A 597 8.49 -18.85 40.17
CA ALA A 597 8.52 -20.31 40.01
C ALA A 597 8.06 -20.95 41.35
N ASN A 598 8.29 -22.25 41.49
CA ASN A 598 8.17 -22.88 42.82
C ASN A 598 8.96 -22.05 43.86
N PRO A 599 8.39 -21.70 45.03
CA PRO A 599 8.99 -20.81 46.04
C PRO A 599 10.41 -21.20 46.47
N ASN A 600 10.82 -22.44 46.23
CA ASN A 600 12.16 -22.93 46.56
C ASN A 600 13.22 -22.65 45.45
N TYR A 601 12.81 -22.07 44.31
CA TYR A 601 13.69 -21.92 43.14
C TYR A 601 13.61 -20.51 42.57
N GLY A 602 14.73 -19.80 42.63
CA GLY A 602 15.03 -18.54 41.99
C GLY A 602 14.47 -17.28 42.65
N ASN A 603 15.30 -16.24 42.62
CA ASN A 603 14.94 -14.88 43.04
C ASN A 603 15.84 -13.82 42.42
N GLY A 604 15.50 -12.54 42.62
CA GLY A 604 16.36 -11.40 42.27
C GLY A 604 16.38 -11.01 40.79
N ALA A 605 15.48 -11.52 39.97
CA ALA A 605 15.34 -11.04 38.59
C ALA A 605 14.72 -9.63 38.56
N VAL A 606 15.32 -8.73 37.75
CA VAL A 606 14.84 -7.37 37.50
C VAL A 606 14.67 -7.21 36.00
N LEU A 607 13.46 -6.87 35.59
CA LEU A 607 13.04 -6.83 34.20
C LEU A 607 12.39 -5.47 33.89
N THR A 608 12.62 -4.97 32.67
CA THR A 608 12.01 -3.73 32.20
C THR A 608 11.33 -3.99 30.84
N PRO A 609 10.00 -3.81 30.72
CA PRO A 609 9.33 -3.93 29.44
C PRO A 609 9.58 -2.70 28.56
N SER A 610 9.74 -2.90 27.26
CA SER A 610 9.71 -1.83 26.24
C SER A 610 8.32 -1.78 25.63
N ILE A 611 7.63 -0.66 25.87
CA ILE A 611 6.26 -0.44 25.41
C ILE A 611 6.29 0.42 24.15
N SER A 612 5.52 0.02 23.14
CA SER A 612 5.41 0.79 21.90
C SER A 612 4.69 2.13 22.12
N PRO A 613 4.84 3.09 21.21
CA PRO A 613 4.02 4.30 21.21
C PRO A 613 2.52 4.01 21.28
N VAL A 614 1.73 4.98 21.73
CA VAL A 614 0.26 4.85 21.86
C VAL A 614 -0.43 4.42 20.56
N THR A 615 0.19 4.72 19.42
CA THR A 615 -0.30 4.31 18.09
C THR A 615 0.37 3.06 17.52
N GLY A 616 1.36 2.51 18.24
CA GLY A 616 2.18 1.39 17.78
C GLY A 616 3.41 1.79 16.98
N HIS A 617 4.43 0.93 16.95
CA HIS A 617 5.65 1.16 16.17
C HIS A 617 5.39 1.12 14.67
N GLY A 618 5.75 2.21 13.97
CA GLY A 618 5.58 2.36 12.53
C GLY A 618 4.26 2.98 12.11
N SER A 619 3.36 3.30 13.03
CA SER A 619 2.10 3.98 12.75
C SER A 619 2.34 5.41 12.25
N ASN A 620 3.21 6.15 12.93
CA ASN A 620 3.64 7.49 12.54
C ASN A 620 5.16 7.58 12.57
N VAL A 621 5.77 7.17 11.48
CA VAL A 621 7.23 7.09 11.35
C VAL A 621 7.90 8.45 11.52
N ALA A 622 7.28 9.53 11.02
CA ALA A 622 7.80 10.88 11.16
C ALA A 622 7.92 11.28 12.62
N PHE A 623 6.87 11.11 13.39
CA PHE A 623 6.87 11.41 14.83
C PHE A 623 7.84 10.50 15.60
N GLU A 624 7.79 9.20 15.31
CA GLU A 624 8.62 8.20 16.03
C GLU A 624 10.13 8.41 15.85
N LEU A 625 10.55 8.98 14.72
CA LEU A 625 11.96 9.26 14.43
C LEU A 625 12.33 10.74 14.58
N GLY A 626 11.41 11.57 15.10
CA GLY A 626 11.65 12.98 15.35
C GLY A 626 11.76 13.83 14.07
N GLY A 627 10.92 13.53 13.08
CA GLY A 627 10.88 14.17 11.75
C GLY A 627 10.28 15.58 11.76
N ASN A 628 10.90 16.51 12.45
CA ASN A 628 10.52 17.92 12.47
C ASN A 628 11.31 18.78 11.46
N TYR A 629 11.75 18.16 10.39
CA TYR A 629 12.43 18.83 9.28
C TYR A 629 11.64 18.64 7.99
N THR A 630 11.64 19.65 7.13
CA THR A 630 11.15 19.53 5.76
C THR A 630 12.25 19.85 4.78
N SER A 631 12.32 19.13 3.68
CA SER A 631 13.15 19.50 2.53
C SER A 631 12.26 19.96 1.40
N ILE A 632 12.60 21.11 0.85
CA ILE A 632 12.03 21.65 -0.39
C ILE A 632 13.14 21.67 -1.41
N THR A 633 12.94 20.97 -2.54
CA THR A 633 13.94 20.91 -3.61
C THR A 633 13.30 21.31 -4.93
N VAL A 634 13.70 22.45 -5.47
CA VAL A 634 13.31 22.91 -6.80
C VAL A 634 14.51 22.93 -7.72
N THR A 635 14.29 22.60 -8.98
CA THR A 635 15.34 22.63 -10.02
C THR A 635 14.99 23.68 -11.05
N PHE A 636 15.91 24.57 -11.30
CA PHE A 636 15.85 25.55 -12.39
C PHE A 636 16.64 24.97 -13.55
N SER A 637 15.95 24.53 -14.59
CA SER A 637 16.57 23.84 -15.72
C SER A 637 16.64 24.74 -16.96
N ASN A 638 17.61 24.47 -17.82
CA ASN A 638 17.72 25.11 -19.13
C ASN A 638 16.89 24.41 -20.22
N THR A 639 15.75 23.82 -19.86
CA THR A 639 14.81 23.34 -20.86
C THR A 639 14.26 24.52 -21.66
N SER A 640 13.91 24.29 -22.92
CA SER A 640 13.45 25.35 -23.84
C SER A 640 12.30 26.22 -23.32
N ILE A 641 11.57 25.75 -22.33
CA ILE A 641 10.42 26.43 -21.72
C ILE A 641 10.86 27.31 -20.52
N GLU A 642 11.77 26.83 -19.68
CA GLU A 642 12.28 27.61 -18.52
C GLU A 642 13.36 28.62 -18.93
N GLN A 643 14.08 28.35 -19.99
CA GLN A 643 15.16 29.17 -20.53
C GLN A 643 14.71 30.59 -20.86
N TYR A 644 13.45 30.78 -21.24
CA TYR A 644 12.89 32.08 -21.57
C TYR A 644 12.54 32.97 -20.37
N ASN A 645 12.48 32.39 -19.19
CA ASN A 645 11.99 33.03 -17.99
C ASN A 645 13.07 33.24 -16.92
N LEU A 646 14.25 32.72 -17.14
CA LEU A 646 15.36 32.81 -16.20
C LEU A 646 16.48 33.70 -16.78
N PRO A 647 17.17 34.45 -15.92
CA PRO A 647 18.36 35.19 -16.35
C PRO A 647 19.38 34.23 -16.95
N GLY A 648 19.89 34.57 -18.15
CA GLY A 648 20.87 33.76 -18.87
C GLY A 648 22.19 33.63 -18.10
N SER A 649 22.55 34.61 -17.29
CA SER A 649 23.76 34.58 -16.47
C SER A 649 23.59 35.45 -15.24
N GLY A 650 24.29 35.13 -14.17
CA GLY A 650 24.24 35.87 -12.93
C GLY A 650 24.73 35.10 -11.74
N SER A 651 24.83 35.75 -10.61
CA SER A 651 25.08 35.09 -9.33
C SER A 651 24.04 35.48 -8.33
N PHE A 652 23.66 34.57 -7.46
CA PHE A 652 22.79 34.84 -6.32
C PHE A 652 23.47 34.41 -5.03
N ARG A 653 23.08 35.04 -3.92
CA ARG A 653 23.70 34.90 -2.58
C ARG A 653 22.69 34.69 -1.48
N THR A 654 21.41 34.63 -1.80
CA THR A 654 20.34 34.38 -0.85
C THR A 654 19.32 33.45 -1.52
N ALA A 655 18.86 32.47 -0.79
CA ALA A 655 17.72 31.65 -1.18
C ALA A 655 16.63 31.73 -0.10
N GLY A 656 15.39 31.57 -0.47
CA GLY A 656 14.31 31.62 0.50
C GLY A 656 12.98 31.14 -0.04
N ILE A 657 11.95 31.27 0.79
CA ILE A 657 10.58 30.89 0.48
C ILE A 657 9.66 32.10 0.66
N ILE A 658 8.83 32.32 -0.35
CA ILE A 658 7.76 33.32 -0.33
C ILE A 658 6.42 32.63 -0.53
N LYS A 659 5.43 33.04 0.29
CA LYS A 659 4.06 32.54 0.23
C LYS A 659 3.16 33.57 -0.43
N ASN A 660 2.30 33.14 -1.34
CA ASN A 660 1.26 33.92 -2.00
C ASN A 660 1.75 35.25 -2.59
N PRO A 661 2.87 35.33 -3.31
CA PRO A 661 3.20 36.52 -4.04
C PRO A 661 2.12 36.74 -5.10
N LEU A 662 1.68 37.99 -5.27
CA LEU A 662 0.82 38.37 -6.37
C LEU A 662 1.65 38.44 -7.66
N TYR A 663 1.19 37.83 -8.70
CA TYR A 663 1.86 37.82 -9.99
C TYR A 663 0.93 38.22 -11.11
N ASP A 664 1.48 38.91 -12.09
CA ASP A 664 0.80 39.26 -13.33
C ASP A 664 0.63 38.00 -14.17
N ASN A 665 -0.48 37.96 -14.93
CA ASN A 665 -0.63 37.07 -16.08
C ASN A 665 -1.15 35.66 -15.82
N VAL A 666 -2.29 35.54 -15.15
CA VAL A 666 -3.15 34.37 -15.34
C VAL A 666 -4.01 34.57 -16.58
N TYR A 667 -3.95 33.63 -17.51
CA TYR A 667 -4.87 33.54 -18.64
C TYR A 667 -5.98 32.53 -18.33
N LEU A 668 -7.19 32.99 -18.34
CA LEU A 668 -8.37 32.13 -18.30
C LEU A 668 -8.90 31.95 -19.72
N THR A 669 -8.97 30.72 -20.18
CA THR A 669 -9.77 30.44 -21.39
C THR A 669 -11.20 30.30 -20.94
N ILE A 670 -12.08 31.12 -21.50
CA ILE A 670 -13.48 31.19 -21.10
C ILE A 670 -14.38 30.80 -22.27
N ASN A 671 -15.57 30.33 -21.93
CA ASN A 671 -16.67 30.25 -22.86
C ASN A 671 -17.64 31.39 -22.55
N SER A 672 -17.74 32.33 -23.48
CA SER A 672 -18.34 33.66 -23.28
C SER A 672 -19.87 33.66 -23.27
N TYR A 673 -20.51 32.50 -23.14
CA TYR A 673 -21.99 32.42 -23.36
C TYR A 673 -22.75 32.04 -22.10
N ASP A 674 -22.43 32.53 -20.93
CA ASP A 674 -23.04 31.89 -19.79
C ASP A 674 -24.21 32.57 -19.13
N ARG A 675 -24.71 33.70 -19.62
CA ARG A 675 -26.01 34.21 -19.18
C ARG A 675 -26.99 34.47 -20.31
N THR A 676 -27.99 33.66 -20.35
CA THR A 676 -29.21 34.00 -21.12
C THR A 676 -30.15 34.74 -20.22
N LYS A 677 -30.51 35.97 -20.63
CA LYS A 677 -31.56 36.77 -19.99
C LYS A 677 -32.89 36.51 -20.68
N LEU A 678 -33.86 36.11 -19.91
CA LEU A 678 -35.24 36.00 -20.36
C LEU A 678 -36.04 37.13 -19.74
N THR A 679 -36.57 38.03 -20.56
CA THR A 679 -37.62 38.95 -20.12
C THR A 679 -38.97 38.23 -20.11
N LEU A 680 -39.66 38.34 -19.02
CA LEU A 680 -40.83 37.56 -18.75
C LEU A 680 -42.09 38.43 -18.61
N SER A 681 -43.25 37.90 -18.97
CA SER A 681 -44.54 38.47 -18.61
C SER A 681 -45.24 37.55 -17.64
N GLY A 682 -45.41 38.00 -16.43
CA GLY A 682 -46.05 37.22 -15.37
C GLY A 682 -45.63 37.71 -13.99
N ALA A 683 -46.36 37.32 -12.96
CA ALA A 683 -46.08 37.74 -11.59
C ALA A 683 -45.23 36.75 -10.79
N ASN A 684 -44.79 35.66 -11.40
CA ASN A 684 -44.08 34.59 -10.72
C ASN A 684 -42.58 34.79 -10.80
N THR A 685 -41.90 34.54 -9.68
CA THR A 685 -40.43 34.51 -9.58
C THR A 685 -39.96 33.06 -9.49
N PHE A 686 -38.86 32.75 -10.12
CA PHE A 686 -38.19 31.44 -10.05
C PHE A 686 -37.19 31.40 -8.88
N THR A 687 -36.95 30.20 -8.37
CA THR A 687 -36.03 29.99 -7.28
C THR A 687 -34.61 29.96 -7.81
N VAL A 688 -33.69 30.74 -7.21
CA VAL A 688 -32.26 30.70 -7.58
C VAL A 688 -31.70 29.30 -7.35
N GLY A 689 -31.02 28.76 -8.34
CA GLY A 689 -30.46 27.40 -8.35
C GLY A 689 -31.36 26.33 -8.97
N GLU A 690 -32.63 26.61 -9.21
CA GLU A 690 -33.50 25.66 -9.92
C GLU A 690 -33.23 25.62 -11.41
N VAL A 691 -33.64 24.50 -12.02
CA VAL A 691 -33.64 24.37 -13.47
C VAL A 691 -34.96 24.91 -14.01
N VAL A 692 -34.90 25.81 -14.95
CA VAL A 692 -36.06 26.22 -15.76
C VAL A 692 -35.96 25.61 -17.16
N TYR A 693 -37.10 25.30 -17.74
CA TYR A 693 -37.15 24.72 -19.07
C TYR A 693 -38.29 25.31 -19.91
N GLN A 694 -38.03 25.42 -21.20
CA GLN A 694 -39.01 25.64 -22.23
C GLN A 694 -39.21 24.32 -22.97
N ALA A 695 -40.40 23.76 -22.93
CA ALA A 695 -40.69 22.38 -23.30
C ALA A 695 -40.05 21.95 -24.63
N ASN A 696 -39.18 20.94 -24.57
CA ASN A 696 -38.40 20.37 -25.70
C ASN A 696 -37.51 21.35 -26.49
N ILE A 697 -37.29 22.57 -25.98
CA ILE A 697 -36.52 23.62 -26.68
C ILE A 697 -35.23 23.92 -25.95
N ALA A 698 -35.30 24.31 -24.66
CA ALA A 698 -34.17 24.74 -23.90
C ALA A 698 -34.34 24.50 -22.39
N THR A 699 -33.19 24.34 -21.71
CA THR A 699 -33.10 24.30 -20.24
C THR A 699 -31.98 25.22 -19.76
N GLY A 700 -32.08 25.73 -18.52
CA GLY A 700 -31.06 26.54 -17.91
C GLY A 700 -31.24 26.61 -16.39
N ILE A 701 -30.16 26.92 -15.65
CA ILE A 701 -30.16 27.05 -14.19
C ILE A 701 -30.35 28.53 -13.84
N VAL A 702 -31.33 28.82 -12.96
CA VAL A 702 -31.63 30.20 -12.52
C VAL A 702 -30.50 30.73 -11.63
N VAL A 703 -29.92 31.84 -12.01
CA VAL A 703 -28.93 32.58 -11.20
C VAL A 703 -29.45 33.88 -10.63
N PHE A 704 -30.47 34.42 -11.26
CA PHE A 704 -31.23 35.58 -10.78
C PHE A 704 -32.64 35.50 -11.29
N SER A 705 -33.62 35.92 -10.47
CA SER A 705 -35.04 36.00 -10.88
C SER A 705 -35.76 37.12 -10.14
N ASN A 706 -36.54 37.88 -10.89
CA ASN A 706 -37.57 38.76 -10.39
C ASN A 706 -38.85 38.59 -11.26
N THR A 707 -39.86 39.38 -11.02
CA THR A 707 -41.16 39.26 -11.72
C THR A 707 -41.10 39.51 -13.21
N SER A 708 -40.06 40.15 -13.73
CA SER A 708 -39.94 40.51 -15.16
C SER A 708 -38.70 39.93 -15.86
N LEU A 709 -37.75 39.41 -15.09
CA LEU A 709 -36.48 38.98 -15.62
C LEU A 709 -35.99 37.71 -14.89
N VAL A 710 -35.53 36.76 -15.68
CA VAL A 710 -34.74 35.66 -15.18
C VAL A 710 -33.39 35.59 -15.92
N GLU A 711 -32.30 35.37 -15.19
CA GLU A 711 -30.98 35.10 -15.76
C GLU A 711 -30.62 33.65 -15.54
N LEU A 712 -30.15 33.01 -16.59
CA LEU A 712 -29.86 31.58 -16.65
C LEU A 712 -28.40 31.34 -16.99
N GLN A 713 -27.81 30.35 -16.34
CA GLN A 713 -26.52 29.78 -16.69
C GLN A 713 -26.64 28.34 -17.11
N GLY A 714 -25.58 27.79 -17.74
CA GLY A 714 -25.56 26.39 -18.19
C GLY A 714 -26.69 26.07 -19.16
N VAL A 715 -27.04 26.98 -20.00
CA VAL A 715 -28.19 26.87 -20.95
C VAL A 715 -27.86 25.79 -21.99
N LYS A 716 -28.77 24.81 -22.11
CA LYS A 716 -28.79 23.82 -23.18
C LYS A 716 -29.96 24.10 -24.08
N GLY A 717 -29.72 24.15 -25.37
CA GLY A 717 -30.69 24.63 -26.36
C GLY A 717 -30.79 26.16 -26.43
N THR A 718 -31.76 26.69 -27.13
CA THR A 718 -31.95 28.15 -27.27
C THR A 718 -33.39 28.49 -26.88
N PHE A 719 -33.53 29.29 -25.84
CA PHE A 719 -34.84 29.81 -25.44
C PHE A 719 -35.40 30.68 -26.55
N ASP A 720 -36.61 30.41 -27.00
CA ASP A 720 -37.24 31.04 -28.17
C ASP A 720 -38.58 31.69 -27.78
N LYS A 721 -38.63 33.00 -27.94
CA LYS A 721 -39.86 33.79 -27.73
C LYS A 721 -40.86 33.66 -28.89
N THR A 722 -40.44 33.08 -30.02
CA THR A 722 -41.27 32.91 -31.22
C THR A 722 -41.82 31.50 -31.37
N ALA A 723 -41.40 30.59 -30.45
CA ALA A 723 -41.88 29.23 -30.47
C ALA A 723 -43.40 29.13 -30.22
N THR A 724 -44.00 28.03 -30.64
CA THR A 724 -45.41 27.75 -30.36
C THR A 724 -45.74 27.70 -28.86
N ASN A 725 -44.75 27.30 -28.06
CA ASN A 725 -44.81 27.33 -26.60
C ASN A 725 -43.74 28.28 -26.08
N THR A 726 -44.14 29.46 -25.63
CA THR A 726 -43.28 30.51 -25.04
C THR A 726 -43.18 30.43 -23.51
N THR A 727 -43.78 29.41 -22.91
CA THR A 727 -43.84 29.26 -21.45
C THR A 727 -42.52 28.65 -20.92
N VAL A 728 -41.94 29.28 -19.93
CA VAL A 728 -40.84 28.76 -19.12
C VAL A 728 -41.42 28.23 -17.81
N ILE A 729 -40.98 27.09 -17.39
CA ILE A 729 -41.41 26.38 -16.19
C ILE A 729 -40.24 26.10 -15.28
N GLY A 730 -40.35 26.44 -14.00
CA GLY A 730 -39.36 26.08 -12.96
C GLY A 730 -39.60 24.66 -12.47
N LEU A 731 -38.57 23.85 -12.47
CA LEU A 731 -38.65 22.42 -12.14
C LEU A 731 -39.01 22.19 -10.66
N SER A 732 -38.52 23.04 -9.76
CA SER A 732 -38.74 22.90 -8.31
C SER A 732 -39.86 23.79 -7.79
N SER A 733 -40.01 24.99 -8.35
CA SER A 733 -41.05 25.94 -7.94
C SER A 733 -42.41 25.69 -8.60
N GLU A 734 -42.44 24.91 -9.71
CA GLU A 734 -43.58 24.75 -10.59
C GLU A 734 -44.12 26.08 -11.15
N ASN A 735 -43.42 27.18 -10.92
CA ASN A 735 -43.78 28.48 -11.41
C ASN A 735 -43.67 28.55 -12.94
N THR A 736 -44.57 29.28 -13.55
CA THR A 736 -44.64 29.46 -15.01
C THR A 736 -44.61 30.91 -15.36
N SER A 737 -43.94 31.26 -16.46
CA SER A 737 -43.96 32.61 -17.02
C SER A 737 -43.72 32.54 -18.52
N THR A 738 -44.19 33.60 -19.24
CA THR A 738 -44.04 33.66 -20.70
C THR A 738 -42.85 34.49 -21.10
N ILE A 739 -42.03 33.98 -22.01
CA ILE A 739 -40.86 34.68 -22.55
C ILE A 739 -41.34 35.78 -23.50
N THR A 740 -41.00 37.01 -23.22
CA THR A 740 -41.30 38.16 -24.09
C THR A 740 -40.07 38.65 -24.86
N ASN A 741 -38.87 38.42 -24.29
CA ASN A 741 -37.62 38.67 -24.97
C ASN A 741 -36.53 37.75 -24.45
N THR A 742 -35.54 37.48 -25.31
CA THR A 742 -34.31 36.73 -24.98
C THR A 742 -33.09 37.56 -25.37
N SER A 743 -32.12 37.65 -24.50
CA SER A 743 -30.83 38.27 -24.80
C SER A 743 -29.70 37.46 -24.17
N ILE A 744 -28.57 37.44 -24.81
CA ILE A 744 -27.36 36.83 -24.27
C ILE A 744 -26.46 37.98 -23.83
N ASN A 745 -25.99 37.95 -22.57
CA ASN A 745 -24.96 38.90 -22.15
C ASN A 745 -23.60 38.37 -22.65
N GLU A 746 -23.03 39.14 -23.59
CA GLU A 746 -21.61 38.98 -23.89
C GLU A 746 -20.79 39.45 -22.72
N PHE A 747 -19.65 38.78 -22.50
CA PHE A 747 -18.70 39.15 -21.49
C PHE A 747 -17.97 40.45 -21.94
N THR A 748 -18.61 41.56 -21.75
CA THR A 748 -18.00 42.87 -21.97
C THR A 748 -17.42 43.37 -20.67
N VAL A 749 -16.12 43.55 -20.65
CA VAL A 749 -15.38 43.86 -19.41
C VAL A 749 -14.89 45.31 -19.43
N VAL A 750 -15.00 45.91 -18.29
CA VAL A 750 -14.36 47.23 -18.04
C VAL A 750 -12.89 46.96 -17.68
N ALA A 751 -11.96 47.55 -18.41
CA ALA A 751 -10.53 47.46 -18.05
C ALA A 751 -10.32 47.83 -16.57
N ASN A 752 -9.46 47.08 -15.88
CA ASN A 752 -9.19 47.19 -14.44
C ASN A 752 -10.34 46.75 -13.48
N SER A 753 -11.43 46.16 -13.95
CA SER A 753 -12.40 45.52 -13.04
C SER A 753 -11.79 44.30 -12.35
N VAL A 754 -12.32 43.97 -11.19
CA VAL A 754 -11.90 42.77 -10.48
C VAL A 754 -12.85 41.64 -10.87
N VAL A 755 -12.30 40.59 -11.41
CA VAL A 755 -13.05 39.36 -11.79
C VAL A 755 -12.92 38.33 -10.66
N TYR A 756 -14.04 37.76 -10.24
CA TYR A 756 -14.13 36.78 -9.16
C TYR A 756 -14.54 35.42 -9.69
N GLN A 757 -14.00 34.36 -9.07
CA GLN A 757 -14.50 32.99 -9.24
C GLN A 757 -15.22 32.53 -7.99
N GLN A 758 -16.51 32.27 -8.10
CA GLN A 758 -17.41 32.09 -6.96
C GLN A 758 -17.06 30.87 -6.08
N ASN A 759 -16.64 29.78 -6.67
CA ASN A 759 -16.41 28.52 -5.93
C ASN A 759 -15.01 28.40 -5.33
N SER A 760 -14.02 29.02 -5.93
CA SER A 760 -12.64 29.02 -5.42
C SER A 760 -12.31 30.21 -4.55
N GLY A 761 -13.16 31.24 -4.58
CA GLY A 761 -12.85 32.51 -3.95
C GLY A 761 -11.73 33.30 -4.63
N ALA A 762 -11.17 32.78 -5.72
CA ALA A 762 -10.11 33.44 -6.46
C ALA A 762 -10.61 34.71 -7.13
N PHE A 763 -9.77 35.73 -7.14
CA PHE A 763 -10.04 36.98 -7.85
C PHE A 763 -8.79 37.53 -8.52
N GLY A 764 -8.95 38.41 -9.51
CA GLY A 764 -7.86 39.04 -10.20
C GLY A 764 -8.31 40.30 -10.93
N ARG A 765 -7.42 41.23 -11.12
CA ARG A 765 -7.71 42.48 -11.85
C ARG A 765 -7.57 42.22 -13.35
N LEU A 766 -8.57 42.57 -14.12
CA LEU A 766 -8.60 42.37 -15.55
C LEU A 766 -7.64 43.29 -16.28
N ILE A 767 -6.71 42.73 -17.03
CA ILE A 767 -5.80 43.41 -17.96
C ILE A 767 -6.44 43.58 -19.33
N SER A 768 -6.94 42.42 -19.86
CA SER A 768 -7.57 42.37 -21.19
C SER A 768 -8.55 41.20 -21.27
N SER A 769 -9.53 41.38 -22.13
CA SER A 769 -10.48 40.31 -22.43
C SER A 769 -10.84 40.25 -23.89
N ASN A 770 -11.18 39.06 -24.34
CA ASN A 770 -11.93 38.83 -25.57
C ASN A 770 -12.97 37.73 -25.33
N ASN A 771 -13.71 37.34 -26.34
CA ASN A 771 -14.80 36.36 -26.21
C ASN A 771 -14.36 34.96 -25.75
N THR A 772 -13.05 34.65 -25.72
CA THR A 772 -12.54 33.34 -25.37
C THR A 772 -11.46 33.36 -24.29
N THR A 773 -10.94 34.54 -23.92
CA THR A 773 -9.84 34.66 -22.97
C THR A 773 -9.94 35.90 -22.09
N LEU A 774 -9.62 35.71 -20.81
CA LEU A 774 -9.38 36.78 -19.84
C LEU A 774 -7.92 36.72 -19.44
N ARG A 775 -7.28 37.87 -19.39
CA ARG A 775 -5.97 38.06 -18.81
C ARG A 775 -6.09 38.86 -17.54
N LEU A 776 -5.67 38.28 -16.43
CA LEU A 776 -5.79 38.86 -15.10
C LEU A 776 -4.41 39.15 -14.50
N SER A 777 -4.31 40.25 -13.77
CA SER A 777 -3.17 40.58 -12.89
C SER A 777 -3.63 40.58 -11.44
N ASN A 778 -2.68 40.71 -10.52
CA ASN A 778 -2.95 40.74 -9.08
C ASN A 778 -3.91 39.62 -8.66
N VAL A 779 -3.60 38.42 -9.08
CA VAL A 779 -4.42 37.28 -8.82
C VAL A 779 -4.21 36.81 -7.38
N GLU A 780 -5.31 36.66 -6.64
CA GLU A 780 -5.34 36.07 -5.31
C GLU A 780 -6.25 34.86 -5.34
N GLY A 781 -5.78 33.77 -4.72
CA GLY A 781 -6.42 32.46 -4.84
C GLY A 781 -6.10 31.73 -6.16
N VAL A 782 -6.70 30.57 -6.36
CA VAL A 782 -6.48 29.70 -7.53
C VAL A 782 -7.73 29.64 -8.37
N PHE A 783 -7.66 30.10 -9.60
CA PHE A 783 -8.72 29.89 -10.58
C PHE A 783 -8.74 28.43 -11.06
N SER A 784 -9.91 27.84 -11.14
CA SER A 784 -10.11 26.45 -11.57
C SER A 784 -11.00 26.37 -12.81
N SER A 785 -10.70 25.43 -13.70
CA SER A 785 -11.58 25.14 -14.84
C SER A 785 -12.91 24.49 -14.40
N GLY A 786 -13.95 24.71 -15.20
CA GLY A 786 -15.28 24.18 -14.87
C GLY A 786 -16.15 25.08 -13.99
N TYR A 787 -15.59 26.18 -13.46
CA TYR A 787 -16.30 27.13 -12.61
C TYR A 787 -16.48 28.47 -13.29
N ILE A 788 -17.51 29.20 -12.84
CA ILE A 788 -17.90 30.49 -13.42
C ILE A 788 -17.06 31.61 -12.82
N VAL A 789 -16.52 32.46 -13.67
CA VAL A 789 -16.00 33.78 -13.28
C VAL A 789 -17.03 34.84 -13.57
N TYR A 790 -17.05 35.89 -12.74
CA TYR A 790 -17.96 37.02 -12.93
C TYR A 790 -17.25 38.35 -12.69
N ASP A 791 -17.68 39.34 -13.41
CA ASP A 791 -17.30 40.72 -13.19
C ASP A 791 -18.48 41.50 -12.55
N PRO A 792 -18.38 41.91 -11.29
CA PRO A 792 -19.47 42.64 -10.60
C PRO A 792 -19.75 44.02 -11.19
N VAL A 793 -18.84 44.60 -11.96
CA VAL A 793 -18.99 45.92 -12.57
C VAL A 793 -19.88 45.83 -13.83
N SER A 794 -19.59 44.86 -14.70
CA SER A 794 -20.34 44.65 -15.92
C SER A 794 -21.51 43.67 -15.76
N ASN A 795 -21.58 42.95 -14.64
CA ASN A 795 -22.47 41.81 -14.42
C ASN A 795 -22.26 40.67 -15.45
N ALA A 796 -21.10 40.62 -16.07
CA ALA A 796 -20.75 39.58 -17.05
C ALA A 796 -20.29 38.29 -16.36
N TYR A 797 -20.64 37.15 -16.95
CA TYR A 797 -20.29 35.80 -16.46
C TYR A 797 -19.71 35.00 -17.60
N ALA A 798 -18.73 34.17 -17.26
CA ALA A 798 -18.17 33.23 -18.21
C ALA A 798 -17.75 31.95 -17.50
N ASN A 799 -17.84 30.81 -18.19
CA ASN A 799 -17.31 29.55 -17.68
C ASN A 799 -15.84 29.42 -18.04
N VAL A 800 -15.00 29.12 -17.07
CA VAL A 800 -13.56 28.89 -17.27
C VAL A 800 -13.38 27.48 -17.83
N THR A 801 -12.90 27.38 -19.06
CA THR A 801 -12.61 26.09 -19.71
C THR A 801 -11.16 25.65 -19.51
N ALA A 802 -10.24 26.59 -19.34
CA ALA A 802 -8.86 26.33 -18.99
C ALA A 802 -8.23 27.51 -18.26
N VAL A 803 -7.31 27.22 -17.37
CA VAL A 803 -6.49 28.19 -16.66
C VAL A 803 -5.05 28.01 -17.12
N LYS A 804 -4.42 29.10 -17.54
CA LYS A 804 -3.00 29.12 -17.90
C LYS A 804 -2.33 30.26 -17.13
N THR A 805 -1.28 29.97 -16.43
CA THR A 805 -0.32 31.02 -16.07
C THR A 805 0.30 31.53 -17.34
N ALA A 806 0.62 32.81 -17.41
CA ALA A 806 1.12 33.48 -18.61
C ALA A 806 2.35 32.82 -19.20
N ASN A 807 3.13 32.24 -18.35
CA ASN A 807 4.25 31.38 -18.70
C ASN A 807 3.81 29.96 -18.38
N ASN A 808 3.76 29.07 -19.34
CA ASN A 808 3.51 27.63 -19.11
C ASN A 808 4.55 26.96 -18.16
N THR A 809 5.29 27.75 -17.41
CA THR A 809 6.31 27.36 -16.46
C THR A 809 5.88 27.82 -15.09
N LYS A 810 6.03 26.95 -14.10
CA LYS A 810 5.88 27.27 -12.67
C LYS A 810 7.04 28.10 -12.13
N THR A 811 7.66 28.93 -12.98
CA THR A 811 8.78 29.79 -12.66
C THR A 811 8.32 31.22 -12.78
N LEU A 812 8.39 31.95 -11.67
CA LEU A 812 8.15 33.38 -11.63
C LEU A 812 9.49 34.13 -11.66
N THR A 813 9.53 35.21 -12.39
CA THR A 813 10.63 36.16 -12.36
C THR A 813 10.21 37.39 -11.60
N PHE A 814 10.95 37.67 -10.56
CA PHE A 814 10.66 38.79 -9.68
C PHE A 814 11.48 40.04 -9.98
N GLY A 815 12.39 39.93 -10.91
CA GLY A 815 13.51 40.81 -11.15
C GLY A 815 13.24 42.28 -11.27
N TYR A 816 13.57 43.00 -10.22
CA TYR A 816 13.60 44.46 -10.26
C TYR A 816 15.01 45.05 -10.30
N PHE A 817 16.05 44.28 -9.97
CA PHE A 817 17.39 44.83 -9.84
C PHE A 817 18.43 43.87 -10.39
N ASN A 818 19.36 44.41 -11.19
CA ASN A 818 20.57 43.80 -11.72
C ASN A 818 20.35 42.55 -12.60
N GLN A 819 19.19 42.39 -13.16
CA GLN A 819 19.01 41.34 -14.17
C GLN A 819 19.57 41.84 -15.50
N ILE A 820 20.42 41.04 -16.05
CA ILE A 820 20.97 41.28 -17.36
C ILE A 820 20.16 40.48 -18.37
N ALA A 821 19.29 41.13 -19.08
CA ALA A 821 18.56 40.55 -20.20
C ALA A 821 19.41 40.56 -21.46
N ARG A 822 19.46 39.43 -22.14
CA ARG A 822 20.06 39.31 -23.48
C ARG A 822 18.97 39.52 -24.51
N VAL A 823 19.11 40.62 -25.28
CA VAL A 823 18.13 40.98 -26.30
C VAL A 823 18.72 40.84 -27.67
N THR A 824 18.04 40.08 -28.51
CA THR A 824 18.40 39.90 -29.91
C THR A 824 17.66 40.93 -30.78
N LEU A 825 18.38 41.65 -31.58
CA LEU A 825 17.87 42.74 -32.40
C LEU A 825 18.01 42.44 -33.86
N SER A 826 16.93 42.56 -34.61
CA SER A 826 16.99 42.65 -36.05
C SER A 826 17.04 44.11 -36.52
N GLN A 827 17.47 44.32 -37.71
CA GLN A 827 17.60 45.66 -38.32
C GLN A 827 18.32 46.66 -37.41
N LYS A 828 19.31 46.21 -36.65
CA LYS A 828 20.11 47.06 -35.78
C LYS A 828 20.77 48.18 -36.59
N THR A 829 20.53 49.46 -36.17
CA THR A 829 21.22 50.63 -36.72
C THR A 829 21.96 51.33 -35.59
N GLY A 830 23.20 51.74 -35.86
CA GLY A 830 24.07 52.35 -34.88
C GLY A 830 24.66 51.33 -33.86
N ASN A 831 25.49 51.83 -32.96
CA ASN A 831 26.13 51.05 -31.93
C ASN A 831 25.64 51.55 -30.56
N PHE A 832 25.09 50.67 -29.74
CA PHE A 832 24.73 50.96 -28.37
C PHE A 832 25.99 51.18 -27.53
N THR A 833 25.90 52.06 -26.51
CA THR A 833 27.01 52.37 -25.64
C THR A 833 26.72 51.80 -24.24
N ALA A 834 27.68 51.10 -23.64
CA ALA A 834 27.50 50.56 -22.31
C ALA A 834 27.18 51.68 -21.31
N GLY A 835 26.19 51.45 -20.45
CA GLY A 835 25.69 52.42 -19.47
C GLY A 835 24.67 53.44 -20.02
N GLU A 836 24.34 53.42 -21.32
CA GLU A 836 23.28 54.29 -21.84
C GLU A 836 21.88 53.79 -21.49
N SER A 837 20.95 54.72 -21.28
CA SER A 837 19.55 54.40 -21.09
C SER A 837 18.88 54.01 -22.37
N LEU A 838 18.04 53.00 -22.30
CA LEU A 838 17.21 52.46 -23.41
C LEU A 838 15.75 52.84 -23.18
N GLN A 839 15.04 53.01 -24.29
CA GLN A 839 13.58 53.04 -24.34
C GLN A 839 13.06 51.88 -25.20
N PHE A 840 11.98 51.29 -24.75
CA PHE A 840 11.23 50.30 -25.48
C PHE A 840 9.95 50.95 -26.00
N ILE A 841 9.81 50.98 -27.30
CA ILE A 841 8.85 51.81 -28.00
C ILE A 841 7.98 50.94 -28.91
N THR A 842 6.66 51.12 -28.82
CA THR A 842 5.72 50.46 -29.73
C THR A 842 5.80 51.06 -31.13
N PRO A 843 5.30 50.42 -32.17
CA PRO A 843 5.24 50.95 -33.54
C PRO A 843 4.53 52.33 -33.65
N ILE A 844 3.62 52.56 -32.75
CA ILE A 844 2.86 53.84 -32.65
C ILE A 844 3.57 54.94 -31.81
N GLY A 845 4.78 54.66 -31.34
CA GLY A 845 5.61 55.62 -30.64
C GLY A 845 5.39 55.71 -29.10
N THR A 846 4.62 54.77 -28.53
CA THR A 846 4.39 54.75 -27.05
C THR A 846 5.56 54.04 -26.38
N VAL A 847 6.18 54.70 -25.39
CA VAL A 847 7.19 54.08 -24.52
C VAL A 847 6.52 53.14 -23.54
N ILE A 848 6.91 51.88 -23.60
CA ILE A 848 6.37 50.78 -22.82
C ILE A 848 7.34 50.25 -21.78
N GLY A 849 8.58 50.69 -21.82
CA GLY A 849 9.59 50.30 -20.84
C GLY A 849 10.92 51.00 -21.08
N SER A 850 11.84 50.83 -20.14
CA SER A 850 13.20 51.34 -20.14
C SER A 850 14.20 50.31 -19.62
N GLY A 851 15.49 50.58 -19.84
CA GLY A 851 16.58 49.79 -19.27
C GLY A 851 17.92 50.48 -19.49
N LEU A 852 18.98 49.83 -18.98
CA LEU A 852 20.36 50.29 -19.20
C LEU A 852 21.11 49.27 -20.02
N VAL A 853 21.90 49.71 -20.98
CA VAL A 853 22.84 48.85 -21.69
C VAL A 853 23.91 48.39 -20.70
N TYR A 854 23.83 47.14 -20.26
CA TYR A 854 24.84 46.57 -19.35
C TYR A 854 26.14 46.32 -20.10
N ASN A 855 26.01 45.67 -21.24
CA ASN A 855 27.16 45.39 -22.11
C ASN A 855 26.77 45.59 -23.57
N ALA A 856 27.51 46.37 -24.23
CA ALA A 856 27.42 46.57 -25.68
C ALA A 856 28.38 45.65 -26.43
N ASN A 857 28.83 44.56 -25.79
CA ASN A 857 29.76 43.62 -26.38
C ASN A 857 29.22 43.06 -27.70
N ASN A 858 30.16 42.63 -28.53
CA ASN A 858 29.93 42.08 -29.83
C ASN A 858 29.35 40.65 -29.77
N ASP A 859 28.28 40.45 -28.99
CA ASP A 859 27.56 39.20 -29.01
C ASP A 859 26.68 39.20 -30.28
N THR A 860 26.57 38.01 -30.86
CA THR A 860 25.83 37.83 -32.12
C THR A 860 25.11 36.48 -32.06
N ASP A 861 23.86 36.48 -32.44
CA ASP A 861 23.10 35.27 -32.68
C ASP A 861 22.94 35.02 -34.17
N LEU A 862 23.03 33.74 -34.54
CA LEU A 862 22.93 33.33 -35.94
C LEU A 862 21.74 32.38 -36.06
N LEU A 863 20.85 32.63 -37.01
CA LEU A 863 19.94 31.61 -37.49
C LEU A 863 20.72 30.76 -38.50
N ILE A 864 20.80 29.48 -38.28
CA ILE A 864 21.59 28.54 -39.07
C ILE A 864 20.75 27.44 -39.69
N SER A 865 21.27 26.81 -40.70
CA SER A 865 20.65 25.64 -41.36
C SER A 865 21.73 24.71 -41.92
N GLY A 866 21.34 23.48 -42.26
CA GLY A 866 22.23 22.49 -42.88
C GLY A 866 23.34 21.99 -41.96
N ASN A 867 23.09 21.95 -40.64
CA ASN A 867 24.04 21.46 -39.67
C ASN A 867 24.27 19.94 -39.85
N THR A 868 25.49 19.53 -40.07
CA THR A 868 25.86 18.13 -40.36
C THR A 868 26.38 17.38 -39.14
N ILE A 869 26.86 18.08 -38.12
CA ILE A 869 27.44 17.55 -36.87
C ILE A 869 27.12 18.54 -35.77
N SER A 870 27.00 18.07 -34.53
CA SER A 870 26.75 18.94 -33.37
C SER A 870 27.96 19.81 -33.05
N PHE A 871 27.75 21.09 -32.88
CA PHE A 871 28.74 22.02 -32.38
C PHE A 871 29.04 21.77 -30.91
N THR A 872 30.26 22.06 -30.49
CA THR A 872 30.68 21.88 -29.08
C THR A 872 30.64 23.22 -28.33
N THR A 873 29.95 23.30 -27.23
CA THR A 873 29.89 24.51 -26.38
C THR A 873 31.29 24.97 -25.97
N ASN A 874 31.52 26.25 -25.94
CA ASN A 874 32.80 26.93 -25.71
C ASN A 874 33.85 26.76 -26.80
N GLU A 875 33.53 26.18 -27.94
CA GLU A 875 34.45 26.15 -29.08
C GLU A 875 34.46 27.50 -29.83
N LEU A 876 35.55 27.73 -30.55
CA LEU A 876 35.65 28.85 -31.45
C LEU A 876 34.86 28.56 -32.74
N ILE A 877 33.95 29.43 -33.07
CA ILE A 877 33.22 29.41 -34.34
C ILE A 877 33.86 30.42 -35.29
N THR A 878 34.14 30.00 -36.48
CA THR A 878 34.76 30.86 -37.48
C THR A 878 33.93 30.94 -38.77
N GLN A 879 33.90 32.11 -39.38
CA GLN A 879 33.40 32.28 -40.75
C GLN A 879 34.55 32.79 -41.65
N GLY A 880 35.36 31.85 -42.08
CA GLY A 880 36.60 32.15 -42.83
C GLY A 880 37.49 33.09 -42.03
N SER A 881 37.98 34.16 -42.67
CA SER A 881 38.76 35.24 -42.05
C SER A 881 37.90 36.47 -41.66
N SER A 882 36.59 36.42 -41.92
CA SER A 882 35.70 37.61 -41.76
C SER A 882 35.21 37.79 -40.33
N ALA A 883 34.93 36.71 -39.64
CA ALA A 883 34.41 36.75 -38.27
C ALA A 883 34.75 35.47 -37.46
N ASN A 884 34.84 35.64 -36.16
CA ASN A 884 34.90 34.54 -35.19
C ASN A 884 34.21 34.93 -33.89
N GLY A 885 33.84 33.90 -33.11
CA GLY A 885 33.19 34.08 -31.79
C GLY A 885 33.21 32.77 -30.98
N ILE A 886 33.03 32.85 -29.70
CA ILE A 886 32.95 31.69 -28.82
C ILE A 886 31.49 31.21 -28.74
N LEU A 887 31.26 29.94 -28.95
CA LEU A 887 29.94 29.34 -28.91
C LEU A 887 29.43 29.22 -27.48
N LEU A 888 28.31 29.85 -27.18
CA LEU A 888 27.56 29.66 -25.93
C LEU A 888 26.54 28.52 -26.07
N PHE A 889 25.84 28.49 -27.20
CA PHE A 889 24.79 27.50 -27.45
C PHE A 889 24.57 27.34 -28.95
N ALA A 890 24.28 26.13 -29.41
CA ALA A 890 23.76 25.84 -30.73
C ALA A 890 22.75 24.71 -30.73
N ASN A 891 21.74 24.82 -31.58
CA ASN A 891 20.86 23.75 -32.00
C ASN A 891 20.80 23.64 -33.52
N SER A 892 19.85 22.92 -34.10
CA SER A 892 19.77 22.73 -35.55
C SER A 892 19.45 24.00 -36.34
N THR A 893 18.92 25.05 -35.70
CA THR A 893 18.42 26.23 -36.36
C THR A 893 18.98 27.55 -35.82
N TYR A 894 19.69 27.48 -34.66
CA TYR A 894 20.06 28.68 -33.93
C TYR A 894 21.42 28.50 -33.24
N MET A 895 22.23 29.57 -33.20
CA MET A 895 23.53 29.62 -32.56
C MET A 895 23.71 30.94 -31.80
N LYS A 896 24.17 30.88 -30.55
CA LYS A 896 24.54 32.05 -29.72
C LYS A 896 26.05 32.15 -29.62
N LEU A 897 26.58 33.30 -29.98
CA LEU A 897 28.02 33.59 -29.95
C LEU A 897 28.32 34.79 -29.04
N THR A 898 29.42 34.67 -28.29
CA THR A 898 29.97 35.77 -27.48
C THR A 898 31.41 36.06 -27.89
N ASN A 899 31.93 37.21 -27.43
CA ASN A 899 33.28 37.66 -27.77
C ASN A 899 33.54 37.69 -29.29
N VAL A 900 32.53 38.08 -30.04
CA VAL A 900 32.58 38.11 -31.51
C VAL A 900 33.57 39.18 -32.00
N LYS A 901 34.46 38.75 -32.88
CA LYS A 901 35.37 39.62 -33.62
C LYS A 901 35.06 39.54 -35.12
N GLY A 902 34.98 40.66 -35.78
CA GLY A 902 34.54 40.77 -37.17
C GLY A 902 33.03 40.79 -37.32
N THR A 903 32.52 40.63 -38.53
CA THR A 903 31.08 40.61 -38.83
C THR A 903 30.73 39.32 -39.55
N PHE A 904 29.83 38.58 -38.98
CA PHE A 904 29.26 37.40 -39.64
C PHE A 904 28.36 37.84 -40.81
N LEU A 905 28.40 37.11 -41.88
CA LEU A 905 27.66 37.40 -43.10
C LEU A 905 26.59 36.34 -43.38
N ASN A 906 25.42 36.78 -43.79
CA ASN A 906 24.35 35.88 -44.22
C ASN A 906 24.78 35.13 -45.48
N GLY A 907 24.35 33.90 -45.63
CA GLY A 907 24.61 33.01 -46.74
C GLY A 907 26.00 32.35 -46.77
N ALA A 908 26.87 32.66 -45.82
CA ALA A 908 28.17 32.00 -45.70
C ALA A 908 28.16 30.98 -44.53
N ASN A 909 28.98 29.95 -44.64
CA ASN A 909 29.06 28.94 -43.64
C ASN A 909 29.91 29.33 -42.43
N VAL A 910 29.50 28.90 -41.25
CA VAL A 910 30.29 28.91 -40.03
C VAL A 910 30.82 27.51 -39.73
N VAL A 911 32.00 27.46 -39.14
CA VAL A 911 32.67 26.20 -38.78
C VAL A 911 33.10 26.21 -37.33
N GLY A 912 32.78 25.16 -36.59
CA GLY A 912 33.30 24.89 -35.25
C GLY A 912 34.73 24.35 -35.36
N VAL A 913 35.69 25.05 -34.75
CA VAL A 913 37.13 24.70 -34.86
C VAL A 913 37.47 23.38 -34.21
N THR A 914 36.77 23.05 -33.12
CA THR A 914 37.00 21.80 -32.37
C THR A 914 36.15 20.66 -32.89
N SER A 915 34.88 20.92 -33.16
CA SER A 915 33.91 19.89 -33.59
C SER A 915 34.00 19.54 -35.08
N GLY A 916 34.54 20.47 -35.89
CA GLY A 916 34.44 20.38 -37.35
C GLY A 916 33.00 20.55 -37.87
N ALA A 917 32.07 20.91 -37.02
CA ALA A 917 30.67 21.16 -37.40
C ALA A 917 30.58 22.35 -38.35
N ASN A 918 29.66 22.27 -39.30
CA ASN A 918 29.45 23.29 -40.33
C ASN A 918 27.96 23.60 -40.49
N ALA A 919 27.60 24.84 -40.56
CA ALA A 919 26.22 25.30 -40.80
C ALA A 919 26.18 26.56 -41.65
N ALA A 920 25.16 26.70 -42.49
CA ALA A 920 24.93 27.91 -43.25
C ALA A 920 24.24 28.96 -42.38
N VAL A 921 24.71 30.18 -42.44
CA VAL A 921 24.12 31.35 -41.75
C VAL A 921 22.98 31.92 -42.59
N GLY A 922 21.76 31.81 -42.10
CA GLY A 922 20.57 32.39 -42.72
C GLY A 922 20.37 33.87 -42.34
N THR A 923 20.47 34.18 -41.03
CA THR A 923 20.30 35.55 -40.54
C THR A 923 21.29 35.85 -39.43
N VAL A 924 21.87 37.03 -39.41
CA VAL A 924 22.72 37.54 -38.34
C VAL A 924 21.91 38.54 -37.51
N LEU A 925 21.85 38.30 -36.21
CA LEU A 925 21.09 39.11 -35.26
C LEU A 925 22.05 39.85 -34.32
N GLY A 926 21.88 41.15 -34.16
CA GLY A 926 22.60 41.88 -33.14
C GLY A 926 22.15 41.54 -31.75
N VAL A 927 23.05 41.53 -30.76
CA VAL A 927 22.72 41.24 -29.38
C VAL A 927 23.19 42.33 -28.49
N ILE A 928 22.35 42.75 -27.53
CA ILE A 928 22.72 43.63 -26.44
C ILE A 928 22.35 42.97 -25.10
N SER A 929 23.10 43.27 -24.05
CA SER A 929 22.73 42.94 -22.69
C SER A 929 22.16 44.17 -22.00
N VAL A 930 20.99 44.06 -21.47
CA VAL A 930 20.23 45.16 -20.82
C VAL A 930 20.07 44.84 -19.35
N ALA A 931 20.43 45.79 -18.48
CA ALA A 931 20.17 45.78 -17.06
C ALA A 931 19.06 46.77 -16.69
N ASP A 932 18.58 46.68 -15.47
CA ASP A 932 17.59 47.58 -14.85
C ASP A 932 16.35 47.76 -15.74
N VAL A 933 15.83 46.71 -16.24
CA VAL A 933 14.64 46.71 -17.11
C VAL A 933 13.42 47.11 -16.29
N ASP A 934 12.77 48.20 -16.65
CA ASP A 934 11.51 48.67 -16.09
C ASP A 934 10.46 48.72 -17.21
N GLY A 935 9.30 48.07 -16.96
CA GLY A 935 8.20 48.00 -17.94
C GLY A 935 8.15 46.78 -18.80
N ILE A 936 7.40 46.84 -19.87
CA ILE A 936 7.05 45.69 -20.73
C ILE A 936 7.98 45.60 -21.91
N LEU A 937 8.80 44.53 -21.97
CA LEU A 937 9.41 44.06 -23.21
C LEU A 937 8.68 42.82 -23.65
N THR A 938 7.79 42.96 -24.62
CA THR A 938 7.19 41.85 -25.32
C THR A 938 8.08 41.42 -26.48
N GLU A 939 8.14 40.10 -26.73
CA GLU A 939 8.51 39.58 -28.05
C GLU A 939 7.51 40.12 -29.06
N SER A 940 7.91 41.13 -29.76
CA SER A 940 7.15 41.65 -30.85
C SER A 940 8.19 42.16 -31.87
N THR A 941 8.15 41.60 -33.05
CA THR A 941 8.94 42.02 -34.18
C THR A 941 8.75 43.48 -34.50
N ASP A 942 7.80 44.13 -33.81
CA ASP A 942 7.41 45.53 -34.09
C ASP A 942 7.89 46.50 -33.03
N ASN A 943 8.35 46.07 -31.86
CA ASN A 943 8.82 46.94 -30.80
C ASN A 943 10.26 47.37 -31.04
N ILE A 944 10.50 48.68 -30.99
CA ILE A 944 11.81 49.30 -31.20
C ILE A 944 12.50 49.48 -29.83
N ILE A 945 13.74 49.03 -29.74
CA ILE A 945 14.65 49.33 -28.67
C ILE A 945 15.54 50.47 -29.17
N LYS A 946 15.53 51.60 -28.44
CA LYS A 946 16.27 52.77 -28.81
C LYS A 946 17.20 53.23 -27.69
N GLY A 947 18.48 53.42 -27.99
CA GLY A 947 19.45 54.10 -27.13
C GLY A 947 19.23 55.59 -27.14
N LEU A 948 19.19 56.17 -25.95
CA LEU A 948 18.90 57.59 -25.79
C LEU A 948 20.10 58.48 -26.07
N THR A 949 21.31 57.97 -25.92
CA THR A 949 22.54 58.70 -26.15
C THR A 949 23.14 58.41 -27.53
N SER A 950 23.20 57.21 -27.92
CA SER A 950 23.79 56.75 -29.18
C SER A 950 22.87 56.91 -30.40
N ASN A 951 21.56 57.07 -30.18
CA ASN A 951 20.50 56.94 -31.16
C ASN A 951 20.52 55.60 -31.92
N ALA A 952 21.23 54.58 -31.38
CA ALA A 952 21.17 53.23 -31.89
C ALA A 952 19.76 52.65 -31.67
N GLN A 953 19.29 51.88 -32.63
CA GLN A 953 17.97 51.25 -32.51
C GLN A 953 17.95 49.87 -33.23
N GLY A 954 17.02 49.05 -32.82
CA GLY A 954 16.74 47.76 -33.44
C GLY A 954 15.40 47.23 -33.01
N TYR A 955 14.87 46.27 -33.77
CA TYR A 955 13.64 45.58 -33.38
C TYR A 955 13.97 44.38 -32.55
N ALA A 956 13.30 44.20 -31.44
CA ALA A 956 13.47 43.06 -30.56
C ALA A 956 12.82 41.82 -31.17
N GLU A 957 13.58 41.03 -31.93
CA GLU A 957 13.08 39.79 -32.51
C GLU A 957 13.04 38.64 -31.54
N TYR A 958 13.94 38.64 -30.59
CA TYR A 958 13.99 37.64 -29.56
C TYR A 958 14.61 38.19 -28.29
N ALA A 959 13.84 38.11 -27.23
CA ALA A 959 14.32 38.52 -25.95
C ALA A 959 14.41 37.27 -25.05
N ASN A 960 15.47 36.53 -25.23
CA ASN A 960 15.83 35.50 -24.27
C ASN A 960 16.18 36.21 -22.98
N SER A 961 15.37 36.01 -21.96
CA SER A 961 15.59 36.59 -20.63
C SER A 961 15.20 38.09 -20.50
N ILE A 962 14.28 38.61 -21.31
CA ILE A 962 13.57 39.78 -20.88
C ILE A 962 12.53 39.35 -19.91
N ILE A 963 12.90 39.54 -18.71
CA ILE A 963 12.15 39.15 -17.54
C ILE A 963 11.19 40.27 -17.27
N ARG A 964 9.93 40.05 -17.55
CA ARG A 964 8.90 40.81 -16.90
C ARG A 964 8.96 40.48 -15.43
N PRO A 965 9.00 41.48 -14.54
CA PRO A 965 8.65 41.19 -13.16
C PRO A 965 7.21 40.68 -13.15
N ASN A 966 7.07 39.35 -12.97
CA ASN A 966 5.75 38.75 -12.81
C ASN A 966 5.21 39.06 -11.40
N LEU A 967 6.09 39.39 -10.48
CA LEU A 967 5.74 39.71 -9.10
C LEU A 967 5.26 41.15 -8.98
N VAL A 968 4.11 41.31 -8.37
CA VAL A 968 3.66 42.64 -7.89
C VAL A 968 4.47 43.01 -6.65
N ARG A 969 5.11 44.17 -6.66
CA ARG A 969 5.94 44.62 -5.55
C ARG A 969 5.19 44.61 -4.23
N ASP A 970 5.92 44.25 -3.18
CA ASP A 970 5.47 44.31 -1.80
C ASP A 970 4.24 43.41 -1.53
N THR A 971 4.14 42.26 -2.27
CA THR A 971 3.11 41.26 -2.08
C THR A 971 3.70 39.92 -1.72
N GLY A 972 2.89 39.11 -1.04
CA GLY A 972 3.33 37.81 -0.49
C GLY A 972 4.07 38.00 0.85
N SER A 973 4.35 36.85 1.47
CA SER A 973 5.04 36.79 2.75
C SER A 973 6.34 36.00 2.63
N VAL A 974 7.47 36.61 2.92
CA VAL A 974 8.75 35.93 3.01
C VAL A 974 8.77 35.12 4.30
N LEU A 975 8.82 33.80 4.20
CA LEU A 975 8.76 32.88 5.35
C LEU A 975 10.13 32.40 5.81
N TYR A 976 11.06 32.26 4.88
CA TYR A 976 12.39 31.75 5.15
C TYR A 976 13.41 32.38 4.25
N THR A 977 14.57 32.68 4.77
CA THR A 977 15.73 33.19 4.02
C THR A 977 17.02 32.62 4.57
N GLU A 978 17.93 32.31 3.69
CA GLU A 978 19.28 31.87 4.00
C GLU A 978 20.28 32.57 3.12
N ASN A 979 21.32 33.15 3.73
CA ASN A 979 22.42 33.75 3.03
C ASN A 979 23.48 32.67 2.74
N ILE A 980 23.95 32.63 1.51
CA ILE A 980 24.86 31.60 1.00
C ILE A 980 26.06 32.25 0.31
N SER A 981 27.12 31.49 0.16
CA SER A 981 28.20 31.80 -0.77
C SER A 981 27.67 31.90 -2.20
N PRO A 982 28.29 32.69 -3.08
CA PRO A 982 27.78 32.93 -4.42
C PRO A 982 27.53 31.65 -5.20
N ALA A 983 26.30 31.46 -5.63
CA ALA A 983 25.96 30.44 -6.61
C ALA A 983 25.87 31.12 -7.99
N THR A 984 26.62 30.63 -8.97
CA THR A 984 26.68 31.22 -10.30
C THR A 984 25.81 30.46 -11.27
N ARG A 985 24.99 31.17 -12.01
CA ARG A 985 24.17 30.65 -13.10
C ARG A 985 24.75 31.08 -14.45
N THR A 986 24.74 30.14 -15.40
CA THR A 986 25.05 30.40 -16.81
C THR A 986 23.88 29.93 -17.69
N ASP A 987 23.85 30.34 -18.97
CA ASP A 987 22.80 29.96 -19.91
C ASP A 987 22.59 28.44 -20.08
N VAL A 988 23.60 27.64 -19.70
CA VAL A 988 23.59 26.19 -19.84
C VAL A 988 23.52 25.47 -18.47
N SER A 989 23.43 26.20 -17.36
CA SER A 989 23.40 25.61 -16.03
C SER A 989 22.02 25.06 -15.68
N THR A 990 22.01 24.01 -14.88
CA THR A 990 20.84 23.55 -14.14
C THR A 990 21.18 23.64 -12.68
N GLU A 991 20.44 24.44 -11.93
CA GLU A 991 20.63 24.59 -10.49
C GLU A 991 19.51 23.88 -9.72
N ALA A 992 19.88 23.12 -8.70
CA ALA A 992 18.94 22.61 -7.70
C ALA A 992 19.11 23.41 -6.39
N VAL A 993 18.04 24.02 -5.93
CA VAL A 993 17.99 24.66 -4.62
C VAL A 993 17.28 23.71 -3.68
N ASN A 994 18.03 23.24 -2.66
CA ASN A 994 17.50 22.37 -1.62
C ASN A 994 17.52 23.12 -0.29
N LEU A 995 16.34 23.39 0.25
CA LEU A 995 16.15 24.08 1.53
C LEU A 995 15.68 23.06 2.58
N ILE A 996 16.45 22.89 3.65
CA ILE A 996 16.07 22.04 4.78
C ILE A 996 15.68 22.95 5.95
N ILE A 997 14.41 22.94 6.29
CA ILE A 997 13.82 23.79 7.33
C ILE A 997 13.55 22.95 8.57
N LYS A 998 13.97 23.43 9.72
CA LYS A 998 13.69 22.84 11.02
C LYS A 998 12.53 23.59 11.69
N PHE A 999 11.55 22.88 12.16
CA PHE A 999 10.41 23.39 12.92
C PHE A 999 10.55 23.17 14.41
#